data_5af0b0153ceda28a2d6cb75112883924
#
_entry.id   5af0b0153ceda28a2d6cb75112883924
#
_cell.length_a   1.000
_cell.length_b   1.000
_cell.length_c   1.000
_cell.angle_alpha   90.00
_cell.angle_beta   90.00
_cell.angle_gamma   90.00
#
_symmetry.space_group_name_H-M   'P 1'
#
loop_
_entity.id
_entity.type
_entity.pdbx_description
1 polymer ?
#
loop_
_entity_poly.entity_id
_entity_poly.type
_entity_poly.pdbx_seq_one_letter_code
_entity_poly.pdbx_strand_id
1 'polypeptide(L)'
;MALSLCSVMTIFAGKTAYLFSYFINDSKDGLHLAYSYDGLNWMPLNGGRSYLTPSVGKDKLMRDPSICQAPDGTFHMVWTSSWTDRIIGHASSRDLIHWSEQQAIPVMMHEPTAHNCWAPELFYDEPSQTYYIFWATTIPGRHKEIPTSESEKGLNHRIYYVTTKDFRTFSKTKMFFNPDFSVIDAAIVKDPKLGDLIMIVKNENSNPPEKNLRVTRTKKIEKGFPTKVSAPITGKYWAEGPAPLFVGDTLYVYFDKYRDHRYGAVRSLDHGETWEDVSDQVSFPRGIRHGTAFAVDASVVEALIANRTYNPLIPDNVADPSVSKFGDTYYLYGTTDLDYGLERAGTPVVWKSKDFVNWSFEGSHISDFDWSKGYEYTNDKGEKKKGYFRYWAPGRVIEHDGKFYLYVTFVKPGDKMGTYVLVADRPEGPFRFTEGKGLFVSGEEVDSPAIIDDIDGEPFIDDDGTGYIFWRRRNAARLSADRLHLDGEPVTLKTARQGYSEGPVMFKRKGIYYYIYTLSGHQNYANAYMMSRESPLTGFVKPEGNDIFLFSSPENQVWGPGHGNVFYDEGTDEYIFLYLEYGDGGTTRQVYANRMEFNDDGTIKTLVPDMRGVGYLAAPQEKRTNLSLQSHFYASSEKEPRTSVVSIETQPNQPLPEKASVKNYTRTHIYQAAHVADESNGTRWMAADTDSSPFITVDLKGIRNVNECQFYFTRPTEGHTWRLEKSMDGKNWRICAEQAKVEVRSPHLAKEIGEARYLRLHIRRGDAGLWEWKIYEK
;
A
#
# COMPACT_ATOMS: atom_id res chain seq x y z
N MET A 1 -20.15 -45.24 40.26
CA MET A 1 -19.38 -45.44 39.00
C MET A 1 -19.38 -44.10 38.24
N ALA A 2 -18.35 -43.31 38.42
CA ALA A 2 -18.20 -42.04 37.72
C ALA A 2 -17.19 -42.25 36.58
N LEU A 3 -17.66 -42.16 35.35
CA LEU A 3 -16.81 -42.19 34.16
C LEU A 3 -16.16 -40.80 34.03
N SER A 4 -14.84 -40.75 34.20
CA SER A 4 -14.00 -39.63 33.85
C SER A 4 -13.82 -39.61 32.35
N LEU A 5 -14.42 -38.62 31.68
CA LEU A 5 -14.08 -38.30 30.28
C LEU A 5 -12.76 -37.52 30.26
N CYS A 6 -11.70 -38.20 29.91
CA CYS A 6 -10.43 -37.59 29.57
C CYS A 6 -10.54 -37.06 28.13
N SER A 7 -10.80 -35.76 27.96
CA SER A 7 -10.70 -35.09 26.68
C SER A 7 -9.25 -35.00 26.29
N VAL A 8 -8.82 -35.82 25.33
CA VAL A 8 -7.53 -35.67 24.63
C VAL A 8 -7.64 -34.42 23.80
N MET A 9 -7.08 -33.32 24.27
CA MET A 9 -6.76 -32.17 23.42
C MET A 9 -5.71 -32.63 22.41
N THR A 10 -6.13 -32.90 21.20
CA THR A 10 -5.23 -33.02 20.05
C THR A 10 -4.68 -31.63 19.80
N ILE A 11 -3.47 -31.36 20.23
CA ILE A 11 -2.71 -30.16 19.85
C ILE A 11 -2.45 -30.36 18.35
N PHE A 12 -3.21 -29.69 17.50
CA PHE A 12 -2.80 -29.45 16.12
C PHE A 12 -1.56 -28.55 16.23
N ALA A 13 -0.38 -29.11 16.02
CA ALA A 13 0.81 -28.32 15.79
C ALA A 13 0.54 -27.50 14.50
N GLY A 14 0.32 -26.18 14.63
CA GLY A 14 0.13 -25.28 13.51
C GLY A 14 1.37 -25.31 12.61
N LYS A 15 1.21 -25.03 11.33
CA LYS A 15 2.35 -24.84 10.43
C LYS A 15 3.17 -23.65 10.91
N THR A 16 4.50 -23.79 10.94
CA THR A 16 5.42 -22.70 11.27
C THR A 16 5.58 -21.78 10.07
N ALA A 17 5.54 -20.48 10.29
CA ALA A 17 5.94 -19.44 9.37
C ALA A 17 6.95 -18.52 10.05
N TYR A 18 7.57 -17.64 9.30
CA TYR A 18 8.63 -16.76 9.78
C TYR A 18 8.29 -15.32 9.47
N LEU A 19 8.61 -14.43 10.40
CA LEU A 19 8.50 -12.99 10.27
C LEU A 19 9.89 -12.35 10.38
N PHE A 20 10.04 -11.22 9.68
CA PHE A 20 11.22 -10.37 9.76
C PHE A 20 10.78 -8.93 10.01
N SER A 21 11.17 -8.35 11.14
CA SER A 21 11.01 -6.92 11.42
C SER A 21 12.16 -6.15 10.79
N TYR A 22 11.90 -5.00 10.19
CA TYR A 22 12.95 -4.18 9.57
C TYR A 22 12.54 -2.71 9.48
N PHE A 23 13.51 -1.87 9.14
CA PHE A 23 13.28 -0.49 8.77
C PHE A 23 13.83 -0.22 7.36
N ILE A 24 13.44 0.88 6.74
CA ILE A 24 13.92 1.32 5.43
C ILE A 24 14.47 2.74 5.50
N ASN A 25 15.34 3.11 4.53
CA ASN A 25 15.83 4.47 4.29
C ASN A 25 16.32 5.22 5.54
N ASP A 26 15.70 6.36 5.84
CA ASP A 26 16.06 7.27 6.94
C ASP A 26 15.50 6.83 8.31
N SER A 27 14.76 5.71 8.36
CA SER A 27 14.18 5.14 9.58
C SER A 27 13.12 6.00 10.29
N LYS A 28 12.51 6.92 9.60
CA LYS A 28 11.47 7.82 10.14
C LYS A 28 10.05 7.34 9.89
N ASP A 29 9.85 6.53 8.88
CA ASP A 29 8.55 5.94 8.55
C ASP A 29 8.17 4.80 9.49
N GLY A 30 9.14 4.05 10.04
CA GLY A 30 8.92 3.15 11.15
C GLY A 30 9.11 1.67 10.90
N LEU A 31 8.30 0.84 11.57
CA LEU A 31 8.35 -0.60 11.56
C LEU A 31 7.79 -1.17 10.26
N HIS A 32 8.56 -2.00 9.58
CA HIS A 32 8.12 -2.85 8.49
C HIS A 32 8.21 -4.33 8.87
N LEU A 33 7.37 -5.15 8.22
CA LEU A 33 7.40 -6.60 8.39
C LEU A 33 7.46 -7.28 7.03
N ALA A 34 8.22 -8.38 6.98
CA ALA A 34 8.19 -9.33 5.89
C ALA A 34 7.90 -10.74 6.42
N TYR A 35 7.36 -11.60 5.60
CA TYR A 35 7.10 -12.99 5.97
C TYR A 35 7.78 -13.97 5.03
N SER A 36 8.00 -15.19 5.53
CA SER A 36 8.50 -16.30 4.74
C SER A 36 7.93 -17.64 5.25
N TYR A 37 7.75 -18.60 4.36
CA TYR A 37 7.40 -19.97 4.70
C TYR A 37 8.59 -20.94 4.60
N ASP A 38 9.70 -20.47 4.05
CA ASP A 38 10.89 -21.31 3.79
C ASP A 38 12.20 -20.73 4.37
N GLY A 39 12.14 -19.52 4.94
CA GLY A 39 13.31 -18.80 5.43
C GLY A 39 14.25 -18.29 4.34
N LEU A 40 13.93 -18.50 3.06
CA LEU A 40 14.76 -18.08 1.93
C LEU A 40 14.16 -16.90 1.18
N ASN A 41 12.84 -16.90 1.05
CA ASN A 41 12.09 -15.92 0.28
C ASN A 41 11.22 -15.10 1.20
N TRP A 42 11.55 -13.83 1.35
CA TRP A 42 10.88 -12.89 2.25
C TRP A 42 10.01 -11.92 1.45
N MET A 43 8.72 -11.93 1.73
CA MET A 43 7.71 -11.13 1.06
C MET A 43 7.30 -9.96 1.96
N PRO A 44 7.23 -8.73 1.45
CA PRO A 44 6.79 -7.60 2.27
C PRO A 44 5.32 -7.73 2.65
N LEU A 45 4.97 -7.27 3.85
CA LEU A 45 3.60 -7.14 4.34
C LEU A 45 3.12 -5.68 4.26
N ASN A 46 1.82 -5.47 4.43
CA ASN A 46 1.15 -4.16 4.44
C ASN A 46 1.46 -3.30 3.20
N GLY A 47 1.67 -3.93 2.05
CA GLY A 47 2.06 -3.22 0.83
C GLY A 47 3.38 -2.45 0.97
N GLY A 48 4.32 -2.95 1.78
CA GLY A 48 5.60 -2.28 2.06
C GLY A 48 5.51 -1.03 2.94
N ARG A 49 4.37 -0.78 3.59
CA ARG A 49 4.18 0.37 4.50
C ARG A 49 4.52 0.02 5.93
N SER A 50 4.82 1.05 6.72
CA SER A 50 5.09 0.86 8.14
C SER A 50 3.83 0.49 8.93
N TYR A 51 4.02 -0.32 9.98
CA TYR A 51 3.00 -0.68 10.97
C TYR A 51 3.00 0.25 12.18
N LEU A 52 4.10 0.95 12.44
CA LEU A 52 4.24 1.86 13.57
C LEU A 52 5.27 2.94 13.24
N THR A 53 4.84 4.19 13.19
CA THR A 53 5.73 5.35 13.01
C THR A 53 6.33 5.75 14.35
N PRO A 54 7.66 5.98 14.46
CA PRO A 54 8.30 6.31 15.73
C PRO A 54 7.91 7.70 16.24
N SER A 55 7.63 7.77 17.53
CA SER A 55 7.25 9.02 18.22
C SER A 55 8.15 9.39 19.40
N VAL A 56 8.98 8.44 19.88
CA VAL A 56 9.87 8.64 21.03
C VAL A 56 11.33 8.80 20.62
N GLY A 57 12.13 9.39 21.50
CA GLY A 57 13.54 9.69 21.28
C GLY A 57 13.79 11.04 20.63
N LYS A 58 15.03 11.48 20.72
CA LYS A 58 15.49 12.79 20.25
C LYS A 58 15.24 13.00 18.74
N ASP A 59 15.58 11.98 17.95
CA ASP A 59 15.49 12.05 16.49
C ASP A 59 14.22 11.36 15.94
N LYS A 60 13.46 10.68 16.80
CA LYS A 60 12.26 9.89 16.43
C LYS A 60 12.56 8.93 15.29
N LEU A 61 13.62 8.15 15.43
CA LEU A 61 13.98 7.09 14.47
C LEU A 61 13.44 5.76 14.96
N MET A 62 13.22 4.84 14.04
CA MET A 62 13.06 3.42 14.30
C MET A 62 14.09 2.67 13.48
N ARG A 63 15.24 2.42 14.11
CA ARG A 63 16.29 1.57 13.53
C ARG A 63 16.36 0.28 14.34
N ASP A 64 16.82 -0.77 13.67
CA ASP A 64 17.13 -2.04 14.31
C ASP A 64 15.95 -2.58 15.16
N PRO A 65 14.70 -2.66 14.64
CA PRO A 65 13.56 -3.10 15.44
C PRO A 65 13.68 -4.59 15.77
N SER A 66 13.80 -4.91 17.06
CA SER A 66 13.86 -6.27 17.57
C SER A 66 12.54 -6.66 18.22
N ILE A 67 11.94 -7.77 17.75
CA ILE A 67 10.65 -8.30 18.22
C ILE A 67 10.83 -9.68 18.88
N CYS A 68 10.22 -9.85 20.04
CA CYS A 68 10.12 -11.12 20.73
C CYS A 68 8.67 -11.40 21.13
N GLN A 69 8.17 -12.61 20.87
CA GLN A 69 6.86 -13.04 21.34
C GLN A 69 6.95 -13.62 22.75
N ALA A 70 6.14 -13.08 23.65
CA ALA A 70 5.98 -13.57 25.00
C ALA A 70 5.15 -14.88 25.06
N PRO A 71 5.26 -15.68 26.14
CA PRO A 71 4.44 -16.89 26.32
C PRO A 71 2.93 -16.63 26.35
N ASP A 72 2.50 -15.43 26.69
CA ASP A 72 1.08 -15.03 26.68
C ASP A 72 0.59 -14.58 25.29
N GLY A 73 1.43 -14.68 24.26
CA GLY A 73 1.16 -14.28 22.89
C GLY A 73 1.44 -12.82 22.59
N THR A 74 1.81 -11.99 23.57
CA THR A 74 2.15 -10.58 23.35
C THR A 74 3.49 -10.46 22.62
N PHE A 75 3.55 -9.63 21.59
CA PHE A 75 4.78 -9.23 20.93
C PHE A 75 5.32 -7.96 21.61
N HIS A 76 6.56 -7.99 22.04
CA HIS A 76 7.29 -6.83 22.52
C HIS A 76 8.35 -6.43 21.51
N MET A 77 8.50 -5.13 21.27
CA MET A 77 9.47 -4.58 20.36
C MET A 77 10.32 -3.51 21.03
N VAL A 78 11.62 -3.54 20.78
CA VAL A 78 12.56 -2.48 21.14
C VAL A 78 13.27 -1.98 19.90
N TRP A 79 13.74 -0.70 19.88
CA TRP A 79 14.42 -0.11 18.74
C TRP A 79 15.36 1.03 19.11
N THR A 80 16.30 1.34 18.22
CA THR A 80 17.14 2.54 18.26
C THR A 80 16.32 3.76 17.90
N SER A 81 16.18 4.71 18.83
CA SER A 81 15.33 5.89 18.67
C SER A 81 16.09 7.16 18.16
N SER A 82 17.42 7.13 18.21
CA SER A 82 18.29 8.23 17.84
C SER A 82 19.74 7.78 17.65
N TRP A 83 20.49 8.55 16.87
CA TRP A 83 21.94 8.36 16.71
C TRP A 83 22.74 8.65 17.99
N THR A 84 22.24 9.54 18.85
CA THR A 84 23.00 10.07 19.99
C THR A 84 22.13 10.20 21.25
N ASP A 85 21.23 9.26 21.50
CA ASP A 85 20.38 9.26 22.69
C ASP A 85 20.79 8.18 23.69
N ARG A 86 20.33 8.33 24.93
CA ARG A 86 20.58 7.42 26.05
C ARG A 86 19.37 6.61 26.44
N ILE A 87 18.41 6.58 25.55
CA ILE A 87 17.17 5.80 25.66
C ILE A 87 17.06 4.82 24.50
N ILE A 88 16.20 3.84 24.62
CA ILE A 88 15.68 2.99 23.55
C ILE A 88 14.16 3.12 23.50
N GLY A 89 13.56 2.87 22.35
CA GLY A 89 12.11 2.80 22.20
C GLY A 89 11.57 1.43 22.58
N HIS A 90 10.32 1.36 23.04
CA HIS A 90 9.57 0.13 23.28
C HIS A 90 8.09 0.33 22.93
N ALA A 91 7.47 -0.72 22.40
CA ALA A 91 6.01 -0.87 22.25
C ALA A 91 5.64 -2.36 22.29
N SER A 92 4.36 -2.66 22.50
CA SER A 92 3.85 -4.03 22.49
C SER A 92 2.59 -4.14 21.61
N SER A 93 2.34 -5.36 21.11
CA SER A 93 1.18 -5.67 20.28
C SER A 93 0.70 -7.09 20.54
N ARG A 94 -0.59 -7.35 20.31
CA ARG A 94 -1.17 -8.70 20.32
C ARG A 94 -1.30 -9.32 18.93
N ASP A 95 -1.19 -8.49 17.88
CA ASP A 95 -1.50 -8.87 16.50
C ASP A 95 -0.48 -8.33 15.48
N LEU A 96 0.55 -7.60 15.94
CA LEU A 96 1.56 -6.92 15.12
C LEU A 96 0.99 -5.78 14.23
N ILE A 97 -0.30 -5.50 14.35
CA ILE A 97 -1.01 -4.45 13.60
C ILE A 97 -1.28 -3.25 14.51
N HIS A 98 -1.87 -3.52 15.68
CA HIS A 98 -2.22 -2.51 16.66
C HIS A 98 -1.17 -2.50 17.79
N TRP A 99 -0.47 -1.37 17.90
CA TRP A 99 0.62 -1.19 18.85
C TRP A 99 0.20 -0.32 20.02
N SER A 100 0.74 -0.62 21.20
CA SER A 100 0.57 0.19 22.39
C SER A 100 1.16 1.60 22.21
N GLU A 101 0.86 2.50 23.14
CA GLU A 101 1.61 3.74 23.28
C GLU A 101 3.11 3.44 23.40
N GLN A 102 3.93 4.23 22.70
CA GLN A 102 5.37 4.05 22.66
C GLN A 102 6.01 4.58 23.95
N GLN A 103 6.97 3.84 24.47
CA GLN A 103 7.70 4.16 25.69
C GLN A 103 9.17 4.45 25.37
N ALA A 104 9.73 5.46 26.04
CA ALA A 104 11.15 5.71 26.08
C ALA A 104 11.76 5.03 27.32
N ILE A 105 12.57 3.98 27.16
CA ILE A 105 13.25 3.30 28.26
C ILE A 105 14.60 3.99 28.51
N PRO A 106 14.82 4.58 29.70
CA PRO A 106 16.01 5.40 30.00
C PRO A 106 17.23 4.55 30.42
N VAL A 107 17.69 3.67 29.53
CA VAL A 107 18.68 2.60 29.81
C VAL A 107 20.07 3.12 30.14
N MET A 108 20.51 4.30 29.65
CA MET A 108 21.83 4.90 29.89
C MET A 108 21.76 6.29 30.53
N MET A 109 20.63 6.71 31.05
CA MET A 109 20.49 8.05 31.66
C MET A 109 21.35 8.25 32.91
N HIS A 110 21.71 7.18 33.59
CA HIS A 110 22.62 7.19 34.75
C HIS A 110 24.11 7.45 34.36
N GLU A 111 24.45 7.36 33.08
CA GLU A 111 25.79 7.60 32.53
C GLU A 111 25.75 8.84 31.63
N PRO A 112 26.08 10.03 32.16
CA PRO A 112 25.93 11.28 31.41
C PRO A 112 26.77 11.38 30.15
N THR A 113 27.86 10.63 30.08
CA THR A 113 28.81 10.64 28.94
C THR A 113 28.53 9.55 27.92
N ALA A 114 27.54 8.67 28.15
CA ALA A 114 27.15 7.69 27.16
C ALA A 114 26.70 8.38 25.87
N HIS A 115 27.30 7.95 24.75
CA HIS A 115 27.11 8.59 23.46
C HIS A 115 25.83 8.14 22.76
N ASN A 116 25.49 6.85 22.84
CA ASN A 116 24.44 6.22 22.04
C ASN A 116 23.88 4.99 22.74
N CYS A 117 22.72 4.51 22.23
CA CYS A 117 22.13 3.20 22.53
C CYS A 117 21.68 2.60 21.19
N TRP A 118 22.55 1.81 20.55
CA TRP A 118 22.32 1.29 19.21
C TRP A 118 21.96 -0.18 19.20
N ALA A 119 21.16 -0.56 18.23
CA ALA A 119 20.74 -1.94 17.95
C ALA A 119 20.33 -2.69 19.23
N PRO A 120 19.27 -2.20 19.94
CA PRO A 120 18.77 -2.95 21.07
C PRO A 120 18.13 -4.24 20.58
N GLU A 121 18.48 -5.34 21.28
CA GLU A 121 17.95 -6.66 21.00
C GLU A 121 17.21 -7.19 22.21
N LEU A 122 16.15 -7.97 21.96
CA LEU A 122 15.25 -8.49 22.98
C LEU A 122 15.27 -10.02 23.00
N PHE A 123 15.62 -10.60 24.13
CA PHE A 123 15.61 -12.03 24.35
C PHE A 123 14.79 -12.40 25.60
N TYR A 124 13.85 -13.34 25.46
CA TYR A 124 13.09 -13.88 26.57
C TYR A 124 13.72 -15.18 27.08
N ASP A 125 14.18 -15.17 28.33
CA ASP A 125 14.70 -16.36 29.01
C ASP A 125 13.55 -17.08 29.72
N GLU A 126 13.04 -18.15 29.11
CA GLU A 126 11.93 -18.94 29.64
C GLU A 126 12.18 -19.48 31.06
N PRO A 127 13.40 -20.01 31.42
CA PRO A 127 13.64 -20.55 32.75
C PRO A 127 13.47 -19.52 33.87
N SER A 128 13.91 -18.29 33.64
CA SER A 128 13.79 -17.19 34.62
C SER A 128 12.54 -16.34 34.45
N GLN A 129 11.78 -16.57 33.37
CA GLN A 129 10.64 -15.72 32.99
C GLN A 129 11.02 -14.23 32.91
N THR A 130 12.16 -13.93 32.28
CA THR A 130 12.76 -12.60 32.29
C THR A 130 13.17 -12.18 30.88
N TYR A 131 12.84 -10.98 30.50
CA TYR A 131 13.35 -10.36 29.29
C TYR A 131 14.72 -9.75 29.54
N TYR A 132 15.66 -10.05 28.66
CA TYR A 132 16.95 -9.40 28.55
C TYR A 132 16.88 -8.42 27.39
N ILE A 133 17.16 -7.15 27.66
CA ILE A 133 17.26 -6.10 26.65
C ILE A 133 18.71 -5.67 26.64
N PHE A 134 19.41 -5.83 25.52
CA PHE A 134 20.82 -5.49 25.42
C PHE A 134 21.08 -4.65 24.15
N TRP A 135 22.04 -3.75 24.23
CA TRP A 135 22.32 -2.75 23.18
C TRP A 135 23.79 -2.37 23.20
N ALA A 136 24.28 -1.74 22.11
CA ALA A 136 25.63 -1.23 21.99
C ALA A 136 25.73 0.22 22.44
N THR A 137 26.72 0.53 23.30
CA THR A 137 27.01 1.88 23.78
C THR A 137 28.51 2.16 23.78
N THR A 138 28.89 3.37 23.35
CA THR A 138 30.21 3.97 23.60
C THR A 138 30.11 4.91 24.81
N ILE A 139 31.03 4.73 25.76
CA ILE A 139 31.28 5.68 26.84
C ILE A 139 32.67 6.28 26.63
N PRO A 140 32.78 7.53 26.17
CA PRO A 140 34.07 8.16 25.86
C PRO A 140 35.05 8.04 27.01
N GLY A 141 36.28 7.67 26.70
CA GLY A 141 37.35 7.51 27.67
C GLY A 141 37.41 6.20 28.42
N ARG A 142 36.40 5.29 28.26
CA ARG A 142 36.44 3.91 28.78
C ARG A 142 37.03 2.95 27.75
N HIS A 143 37.57 1.83 28.21
CA HIS A 143 38.13 0.72 27.41
C HIS A 143 39.26 1.14 26.46
N LYS A 144 40.09 2.07 26.93
CA LYS A 144 41.25 2.60 26.16
C LYS A 144 42.30 1.53 25.82
N GLU A 145 42.29 0.44 26.56
CA GLU A 145 43.14 -0.73 26.34
C GLU A 145 42.83 -1.47 25.06
N ILE A 146 41.63 -1.26 24.50
CA ILE A 146 41.19 -1.89 23.26
C ILE A 146 41.31 -0.86 22.11
N PRO A 147 42.18 -1.09 21.12
CA PRO A 147 42.39 -0.17 20.03
C PRO A 147 41.11 -0.01 19.20
N THR A 148 40.72 1.25 18.95
CA THR A 148 39.68 1.60 17.97
C THR A 148 40.32 2.39 16.86
N SER A 149 39.73 2.32 15.66
CA SER A 149 40.20 3.12 14.55
C SER A 149 39.69 4.56 14.65
N GLU A 150 40.47 5.51 14.14
CA GLU A 150 40.06 6.88 13.97
C GLU A 150 38.84 7.04 13.03
N SER A 151 38.67 6.10 12.09
CA SER A 151 37.54 6.10 11.16
C SER A 151 36.18 5.99 11.82
N GLU A 152 36.11 5.44 13.03
CA GLU A 152 34.90 5.39 13.86
C GLU A 152 34.74 6.63 14.76
N LYS A 153 35.43 7.70 14.51
CA LYS A 153 35.41 8.93 15.34
C LYS A 153 35.71 8.65 16.83
N GLY A 154 36.52 7.63 17.11
CA GLY A 154 36.87 7.20 18.45
C GLY A 154 35.79 6.40 19.17
N LEU A 155 34.73 5.95 18.47
CA LEU A 155 33.69 5.11 19.06
C LEU A 155 34.25 3.72 19.37
N ASN A 156 34.05 3.27 20.63
CA ASN A 156 34.51 1.99 21.14
C ASN A 156 33.39 1.35 21.93
N HIS A 157 32.51 0.62 21.22
CA HIS A 157 31.27 0.09 21.74
C HIS A 157 31.47 -1.16 22.58
N ARG A 158 30.61 -1.30 23.59
CA ARG A 158 30.38 -2.52 24.36
C ARG A 158 28.89 -2.81 24.43
N ILE A 159 28.54 -4.07 24.67
CA ILE A 159 27.15 -4.45 24.87
C ILE A 159 26.80 -4.31 26.36
N TYR A 160 25.76 -3.54 26.64
CA TYR A 160 25.15 -3.37 27.94
C TYR A 160 23.77 -3.99 27.96
N TYR A 161 23.21 -4.24 29.14
CA TYR A 161 21.86 -4.80 29.26
C TYR A 161 21.14 -4.33 30.50
N VAL A 162 19.82 -4.47 30.45
CA VAL A 162 18.89 -4.47 31.57
C VAL A 162 18.00 -5.71 31.49
N THR A 163 17.36 -6.06 32.61
CA THR A 163 16.32 -7.09 32.61
C THR A 163 15.00 -6.52 33.08
N THR A 164 13.91 -7.09 32.63
CA THR A 164 12.54 -6.74 33.02
C THR A 164 11.63 -7.97 32.97
N LYS A 165 10.52 -7.95 33.71
CA LYS A 165 9.44 -8.94 33.62
C LYS A 165 8.13 -8.33 33.07
N ASP A 166 8.03 -7.01 33.05
CA ASP A 166 6.76 -6.29 32.86
C ASP A 166 6.87 -5.03 31.99
N PHE A 167 8.07 -4.71 31.49
CA PHE A 167 8.40 -3.49 30.77
C PHE A 167 8.02 -2.18 31.52
N ARG A 168 7.86 -2.27 32.84
CA ARG A 168 7.61 -1.13 33.73
C ARG A 168 8.75 -0.94 34.71
N THR A 169 9.29 -2.05 35.20
CA THR A 169 10.40 -2.07 36.12
C THR A 169 11.62 -2.71 35.47
N PHE A 170 12.77 -2.07 35.61
CA PHE A 170 14.02 -2.49 34.98
C PHE A 170 15.12 -2.66 36.00
N SER A 171 15.98 -3.66 35.82
CA SER A 171 17.21 -3.76 36.60
C SER A 171 18.14 -2.57 36.33
N LYS A 172 19.16 -2.40 37.20
CA LYS A 172 20.26 -1.49 36.89
C LYS A 172 20.98 -1.99 35.62
N THR A 173 21.43 -1.07 34.78
CA THR A 173 22.26 -1.36 33.63
C THR A 173 23.58 -2.00 34.03
N LYS A 174 23.97 -3.05 33.31
CA LYS A 174 25.25 -3.78 33.54
C LYS A 174 25.90 -4.02 32.21
N MET A 175 27.23 -4.29 32.21
CA MET A 175 27.97 -4.81 31.10
C MET A 175 27.47 -6.22 30.75
N PHE A 176 27.15 -6.46 29.48
CA PHE A 176 26.71 -7.76 29.00
C PHE A 176 27.86 -8.52 28.30
N PHE A 177 28.58 -7.82 27.40
CA PHE A 177 29.66 -8.44 26.62
C PHE A 177 30.77 -7.43 26.36
N ASN A 178 32.01 -7.84 26.67
CA ASN A 178 33.21 -7.00 26.57
C ASN A 178 34.38 -7.79 25.94
N PRO A 179 34.37 -7.99 24.60
CA PRO A 179 35.47 -8.64 23.90
C PRO A 179 36.67 -7.70 23.70
N ASP A 180 37.73 -8.20 23.08
CA ASP A 180 38.96 -7.48 22.75
C ASP A 180 38.85 -6.62 21.47
N PHE A 181 37.62 -6.27 21.05
CA PHE A 181 37.33 -5.43 19.88
C PHE A 181 36.08 -4.55 20.15
N SER A 182 35.89 -3.52 19.34
CA SER A 182 34.65 -2.73 19.35
C SER A 182 33.49 -3.59 18.82
N VAL A 183 32.43 -3.75 19.61
CA VAL A 183 31.33 -4.69 19.34
C VAL A 183 30.00 -4.00 19.30
N ILE A 184 29.23 -4.25 18.22
CA ILE A 184 27.83 -3.82 18.08
C ILE A 184 26.95 -4.99 17.62
N ASP A 185 25.66 -4.78 17.47
CA ASP A 185 24.69 -5.67 16.82
C ASP A 185 24.78 -7.10 17.36
N ALA A 186 24.53 -7.26 18.66
CA ALA A 186 24.46 -8.60 19.27
C ALA A 186 23.03 -9.15 19.09
N ALA A 187 22.91 -10.41 18.66
CA ALA A 187 21.63 -11.13 18.58
C ALA A 187 21.77 -12.55 19.15
N ILE A 188 20.73 -13.04 19.84
CA ILE A 188 20.75 -14.34 20.51
C ILE A 188 19.66 -15.24 19.94
N VAL A 189 20.02 -16.49 19.65
CA VAL A 189 19.07 -17.56 19.32
C VAL A 189 19.31 -18.77 20.22
N LYS A 190 18.23 -19.43 20.63
CA LYS A 190 18.31 -20.70 21.37
C LYS A 190 18.32 -21.87 20.37
N ASP A 191 19.31 -22.72 20.47
CA ASP A 191 19.35 -23.95 19.71
C ASP A 191 18.19 -24.87 20.17
N PRO A 192 17.27 -25.25 19.30
CA PRO A 192 16.11 -26.03 19.69
C PRO A 192 16.46 -27.48 20.07
N LYS A 193 17.61 -27.99 19.65
CA LYS A 193 18.05 -29.37 19.85
C LYS A 193 19.07 -29.51 20.96
N LEU A 194 20.07 -28.62 20.99
CA LEU A 194 21.14 -28.67 22.00
C LEU A 194 20.83 -27.85 23.25
N GLY A 195 19.87 -26.93 23.16
CA GLY A 195 19.47 -26.02 24.24
C GLY A 195 20.48 -24.90 24.53
N ASP A 196 21.54 -24.79 23.71
CA ASP A 196 22.55 -23.73 23.83
C ASP A 196 21.99 -22.38 23.38
N LEU A 197 22.49 -21.32 24.01
CA LEU A 197 22.28 -19.95 23.55
C LEU A 197 23.46 -19.58 22.66
N ILE A 198 23.18 -19.26 21.40
CA ILE A 198 24.13 -18.83 20.41
C ILE A 198 23.99 -17.34 20.23
N MET A 199 25.05 -16.58 20.52
CA MET A 199 25.09 -15.14 20.30
C MET A 199 25.97 -14.83 19.09
N ILE A 200 25.40 -14.07 18.15
CA ILE A 200 26.11 -13.53 17.00
C ILE A 200 26.38 -12.05 17.28
N VAL A 201 27.59 -11.59 17.02
CA VAL A 201 28.00 -10.20 17.24
C VAL A 201 28.76 -9.68 16.03
N LYS A 202 28.68 -8.36 15.79
CA LYS A 202 29.50 -7.69 14.80
C LYS A 202 30.80 -7.18 15.42
N ASN A 203 31.93 -7.56 14.83
CA ASN A 203 33.22 -6.89 15.07
C ASN A 203 33.22 -5.60 14.27
N GLU A 204 33.22 -4.45 14.97
CA GLU A 204 33.12 -3.12 14.39
C GLU A 204 34.48 -2.47 14.11
N ASN A 205 35.59 -3.16 14.38
CA ASN A 205 36.92 -2.63 14.13
C ASN A 205 37.10 -2.20 12.67
N SER A 206 37.75 -1.06 12.46
CA SER A 206 37.95 -0.45 11.14
C SER A 206 39.42 -0.42 10.70
N ASN A 207 40.35 -0.66 11.59
CA ASN A 207 41.79 -0.73 11.26
C ASN A 207 42.51 -1.84 12.06
N PRO A 208 42.82 -2.99 11.43
CA PRO A 208 42.37 -3.36 10.10
C PRO A 208 40.85 -3.48 10.03
N PRO A 209 40.22 -3.28 8.86
CA PRO A 209 38.78 -3.39 8.75
C PRO A 209 38.34 -4.85 8.93
N GLU A 210 37.54 -5.08 9.96
CA GLU A 210 36.94 -6.37 10.26
C GLU A 210 35.50 -6.42 9.74
N LYS A 211 34.59 -5.62 10.26
CA LYS A 211 33.23 -5.46 9.79
C LYS A 211 32.54 -6.79 9.43
N ASN A 212 32.73 -7.80 10.28
CA ASN A 212 32.26 -9.17 10.08
C ASN A 212 31.49 -9.68 11.30
N LEU A 213 30.78 -10.78 11.11
CA LEU A 213 30.02 -11.44 12.15
C LEU A 213 30.80 -12.59 12.78
N ARG A 214 30.64 -12.75 14.09
CA ARG A 214 31.31 -13.76 14.91
C ARG A 214 30.34 -14.38 15.90
N VAL A 215 30.65 -15.59 16.40
CA VAL A 215 29.80 -16.40 17.27
C VAL A 215 30.46 -16.68 18.60
N THR A 216 29.66 -16.65 19.67
CA THR A 216 30.00 -17.18 20.98
C THR A 216 28.78 -17.91 21.57
N ARG A 217 28.97 -18.78 22.58
CA ARG A 217 27.92 -19.63 23.12
C ARG A 217 27.93 -19.73 24.62
N THR A 218 26.76 -19.94 25.21
CA THR A 218 26.59 -20.28 26.62
C THR A 218 25.41 -21.23 26.82
N LYS A 219 25.41 -21.96 27.94
CA LYS A 219 24.26 -22.77 28.36
C LYS A 219 23.18 -21.95 29.08
N LYS A 220 23.57 -20.82 29.67
CA LYS A 220 22.69 -20.02 30.51
C LYS A 220 23.05 -18.54 30.40
N ILE A 221 22.07 -17.72 30.11
CA ILE A 221 22.28 -16.28 29.88
C ILE A 221 22.82 -15.56 31.14
N GLU A 222 22.41 -15.99 32.32
CA GLU A 222 22.87 -15.38 33.58
C GLU A 222 24.35 -15.64 33.91
N LYS A 223 24.99 -16.59 33.22
CA LYS A 223 26.43 -16.84 33.29
C LYS A 223 27.24 -15.94 32.35
N GLY A 224 26.55 -15.21 31.45
CA GLY A 224 27.15 -14.44 30.41
C GLY A 224 27.72 -15.33 29.28
N PHE A 225 28.34 -14.70 28.30
CA PHE A 225 28.95 -15.33 27.14
C PHE A 225 30.48 -15.23 27.22
N PRO A 226 31.23 -16.27 26.83
CA PRO A 226 32.69 -16.20 26.69
C PRO A 226 33.07 -15.05 25.75
N THR A 227 34.05 -14.24 26.14
CA THR A 227 34.54 -13.11 25.32
C THR A 227 35.38 -13.55 24.13
N LYS A 228 35.89 -14.79 24.15
CA LYS A 228 36.51 -15.42 23.01
C LYS A 228 35.43 -15.84 22.00
N VAL A 229 35.50 -15.29 20.81
CA VAL A 229 34.54 -15.54 19.72
C VAL A 229 35.17 -16.43 18.60
N SER A 230 34.33 -16.92 17.71
CA SER A 230 34.76 -17.69 16.53
C SER A 230 35.62 -16.86 15.57
N ALA A 231 36.18 -17.50 14.56
CA ALA A 231 36.58 -16.83 13.32
C ALA A 231 35.37 -16.17 12.67
N PRO A 232 35.56 -15.23 11.72
CA PRO A 232 34.43 -14.64 10.96
C PRO A 232 33.57 -15.73 10.31
N ILE A 233 32.25 -15.59 10.45
CA ILE A 233 31.27 -16.48 9.80
C ILE A 233 30.78 -15.94 8.46
N THR A 234 31.10 -14.66 8.16
CA THR A 234 30.76 -13.96 6.91
C THR A 234 32.01 -13.86 6.00
N GLY A 235 31.77 -13.61 4.70
CA GLY A 235 32.82 -13.44 3.71
C GLY A 235 33.60 -12.13 3.84
N LYS A 236 34.38 -11.79 2.79
CA LYS A 236 35.21 -10.58 2.75
C LYS A 236 34.44 -9.28 2.45
N TYR A 237 33.17 -9.24 2.67
CA TYR A 237 32.29 -8.08 2.55
C TYR A 237 31.92 -7.55 3.94
N TRP A 238 31.47 -6.32 4.01
CA TRP A 238 31.02 -5.73 5.26
C TRP A 238 29.60 -6.19 5.59
N ALA A 239 29.43 -6.74 6.78
CA ALA A 239 28.17 -7.28 7.27
C ALA A 239 27.81 -6.68 8.63
N GLU A 240 26.52 -6.37 8.82
CA GLU A 240 25.98 -5.88 10.09
C GLU A 240 24.57 -6.44 10.34
N GLY A 241 24.03 -6.21 11.53
CA GLY A 241 22.66 -6.55 11.85
C GLY A 241 22.35 -8.04 11.75
N PRO A 242 23.01 -8.92 12.50
CA PRO A 242 22.73 -10.36 12.44
C PRO A 242 21.33 -10.67 12.96
N ALA A 243 20.55 -11.41 12.18
CA ALA A 243 19.24 -11.93 12.55
C ALA A 243 19.26 -13.47 12.47
N PRO A 244 19.63 -14.16 13.57
CA PRO A 244 19.70 -15.63 13.59
C PRO A 244 18.30 -16.25 13.67
N LEU A 245 18.08 -17.32 12.90
CA LEU A 245 16.81 -18.06 12.86
C LEU A 245 17.05 -19.55 12.57
N PHE A 246 16.44 -20.43 13.34
CA PHE A 246 16.33 -21.83 12.97
C PHE A 246 15.13 -22.05 12.04
N VAL A 247 15.41 -22.63 10.86
CA VAL A 247 14.41 -23.11 9.91
C VAL A 247 14.56 -24.65 9.86
N GLY A 248 13.69 -25.35 10.57
CA GLY A 248 13.92 -26.75 10.89
C GLY A 248 15.22 -26.92 11.71
N ASP A 249 16.10 -27.81 11.25
CA ASP A 249 17.41 -28.06 11.89
C ASP A 249 18.53 -27.13 11.36
N THR A 250 18.24 -26.27 10.39
CA THR A 250 19.22 -25.36 9.80
C THR A 250 19.23 -24.01 10.50
N LEU A 251 20.39 -23.58 10.99
CA LEU A 251 20.57 -22.22 11.50
C LEU A 251 20.97 -21.28 10.37
N TYR A 252 20.11 -20.29 10.09
CA TYR A 252 20.44 -19.17 9.22
C TYR A 252 20.82 -17.96 10.08
N VAL A 253 21.76 -17.15 9.59
CA VAL A 253 22.03 -15.82 10.08
C VAL A 253 21.90 -14.89 8.89
N TYR A 254 20.83 -14.09 8.87
CA TYR A 254 20.63 -13.03 7.88
C TYR A 254 21.37 -11.78 8.34
N PHE A 255 21.79 -10.94 7.39
CA PHE A 255 22.55 -9.72 7.71
C PHE A 255 22.50 -8.72 6.56
N ASP A 256 22.69 -7.44 6.91
CA ASP A 256 22.78 -6.33 5.96
C ASP A 256 24.21 -6.26 5.39
N LYS A 257 24.34 -6.49 4.07
CA LYS A 257 25.55 -6.20 3.29
C LYS A 257 25.51 -4.73 2.87
N TYR A 258 25.61 -3.84 3.86
CA TYR A 258 25.26 -2.43 3.73
C TYR A 258 26.08 -1.64 2.71
N ARG A 259 27.26 -2.11 2.31
CA ARG A 259 28.04 -1.52 1.20
C ARG A 259 27.53 -1.98 -0.16
N ASP A 260 26.93 -3.16 -0.21
CA ASP A 260 26.39 -3.75 -1.44
C ASP A 260 24.88 -3.39 -1.61
N HIS A 261 24.30 -2.69 -0.66
CA HIS A 261 22.87 -2.32 -0.60
C HIS A 261 21.93 -3.51 -0.77
N ARG A 262 22.29 -4.67 -0.22
CA ARG A 262 21.48 -5.89 -0.26
C ARG A 262 21.61 -6.68 1.04
N TYR A 263 20.61 -7.50 1.30
CA TYR A 263 20.64 -8.48 2.39
C TYR A 263 21.33 -9.75 1.94
N GLY A 264 21.97 -10.45 2.87
CA GLY A 264 22.62 -11.72 2.67
C GLY A 264 22.33 -12.69 3.79
N ALA A 265 22.80 -13.92 3.65
CA ALA A 265 22.72 -14.95 4.69
C ALA A 265 23.89 -15.90 4.66
N VAL A 266 24.27 -16.39 5.83
CA VAL A 266 25.04 -17.61 6.00
C VAL A 266 24.16 -18.67 6.65
N ARG A 267 24.42 -19.96 6.38
CA ARG A 267 23.74 -21.07 7.06
C ARG A 267 24.72 -22.02 7.70
N SER A 268 24.25 -22.69 8.73
CA SER A 268 24.93 -23.80 9.37
C SER A 268 23.99 -25.00 9.46
N LEU A 269 24.51 -26.19 9.09
CA LEU A 269 23.82 -27.47 9.18
C LEU A 269 24.25 -28.28 10.40
N ASP A 270 25.21 -27.79 11.16
CA ASP A 270 25.84 -28.42 12.31
C ASP A 270 25.78 -27.56 13.56
N HIS A 271 24.62 -26.89 13.74
CA HIS A 271 24.35 -26.06 14.91
C HIS A 271 25.32 -24.88 15.11
N GLY A 272 25.87 -24.32 14.02
CA GLY A 272 26.73 -23.14 14.02
C GLY A 272 28.23 -23.44 14.24
N GLU A 273 28.70 -24.67 13.99
CA GLU A 273 30.11 -24.97 14.00
C GLU A 273 30.79 -24.58 12.66
N THR A 274 30.14 -24.90 11.55
CA THR A 274 30.59 -24.49 10.20
C THR A 274 29.54 -23.67 9.48
N TRP A 275 30.00 -22.83 8.54
CA TRP A 275 29.13 -21.85 7.88
C TRP A 275 29.34 -21.83 6.37
N GLU A 276 28.24 -21.73 5.64
CA GLU A 276 28.18 -21.58 4.19
C GLU A 276 27.51 -20.27 3.84
N ASP A 277 28.09 -19.48 2.93
CA ASP A 277 27.43 -18.26 2.39
C ASP A 277 26.36 -18.67 1.39
N VAL A 278 25.12 -18.30 1.68
CA VAL A 278 23.94 -18.56 0.86
C VAL A 278 23.24 -17.27 0.44
N SER A 279 23.99 -16.16 0.43
CA SER A 279 23.44 -14.83 0.09
C SER A 279 22.74 -14.78 -1.26
N ASP A 280 23.13 -15.60 -2.23
CA ASP A 280 22.50 -15.66 -3.54
C ASP A 280 21.26 -16.60 -3.58
N GLN A 281 20.95 -17.26 -2.47
CA GLN A 281 19.78 -18.15 -2.34
C GLN A 281 18.64 -17.47 -1.57
N VAL A 282 18.88 -16.30 -0.98
CA VAL A 282 17.86 -15.56 -0.23
C VAL A 282 17.36 -14.35 -1.02
N SER A 283 16.08 -14.05 -0.85
CA SER A 283 15.42 -12.89 -1.44
C SER A 283 14.74 -12.09 -0.36
N PHE A 284 14.97 -10.79 -0.34
CA PHE A 284 14.41 -9.87 0.64
C PHE A 284 13.73 -8.66 -0.03
N PRO A 285 12.79 -8.00 0.66
CA PRO A 285 12.26 -6.72 0.22
C PRO A 285 13.39 -5.72 -0.06
N ARG A 286 13.25 -4.93 -1.13
CA ARG A 286 14.24 -3.93 -1.51
C ARG A 286 14.30 -2.82 -0.46
N GLY A 287 15.52 -2.37 -0.13
CA GLY A 287 15.74 -1.30 0.85
C GLY A 287 15.67 -1.74 2.31
N ILE A 288 15.48 -3.03 2.56
CA ILE A 288 15.50 -3.60 3.91
C ILE A 288 16.83 -3.31 4.62
N ARG A 289 16.73 -2.93 5.88
CA ARG A 289 17.87 -2.72 6.77
C ARG A 289 17.69 -3.56 8.02
N HIS A 290 18.73 -3.62 8.84
CA HIS A 290 18.85 -4.39 10.08
C HIS A 290 17.54 -4.56 10.85
N GLY A 291 17.23 -5.78 11.29
CA GLY A 291 16.06 -6.17 12.08
C GLY A 291 16.17 -7.59 12.61
N THR A 292 15.08 -8.18 13.04
CA THR A 292 15.04 -9.47 13.70
C THR A 292 14.17 -10.47 12.96
N ALA A 293 14.67 -11.70 12.78
CA ALA A 293 13.92 -12.83 12.26
C ALA A 293 13.37 -13.69 13.40
N PHE A 294 12.11 -14.09 13.36
CA PHE A 294 11.49 -14.95 14.37
C PHE A 294 10.42 -15.87 13.80
N ALA A 295 10.24 -17.01 14.44
CA ALA A 295 9.20 -17.98 14.07
C ALA A 295 7.86 -17.64 14.74
N VAL A 296 6.77 -17.87 14.01
CA VAL A 296 5.40 -17.72 14.50
C VAL A 296 4.52 -18.87 14.00
N ASP A 297 3.34 -19.05 14.59
CA ASP A 297 2.30 -19.87 13.97
C ASP A 297 1.87 -19.24 12.63
N ALA A 298 1.68 -20.06 11.60
CA ALA A 298 1.30 -19.57 10.26
C ALA A 298 0.02 -18.72 10.26
N SER A 299 -0.89 -18.97 11.21
CA SER A 299 -2.11 -18.17 11.38
C SER A 299 -1.84 -16.68 11.66
N VAL A 300 -0.70 -16.35 12.30
CA VAL A 300 -0.29 -14.96 12.50
C VAL A 300 0.02 -14.29 11.16
N VAL A 301 0.76 -14.96 10.29
CA VAL A 301 1.06 -14.47 8.94
C VAL A 301 -0.21 -14.38 8.10
N GLU A 302 -1.07 -15.40 8.17
CA GLU A 302 -2.35 -15.39 7.47
C GLU A 302 -3.24 -14.21 7.92
N ALA A 303 -3.27 -13.89 9.23
CA ALA A 303 -3.99 -12.73 9.75
C ALA A 303 -3.39 -11.40 9.28
N LEU A 304 -2.06 -11.30 9.20
CA LEU A 304 -1.37 -10.11 8.67
C LEU A 304 -1.65 -9.91 7.18
N ILE A 305 -1.67 -10.98 6.38
CA ILE A 305 -2.04 -10.93 4.96
C ILE A 305 -3.53 -10.56 4.80
N ALA A 306 -4.41 -11.12 5.64
CA ALA A 306 -5.83 -10.81 5.60
C ALA A 306 -6.17 -9.38 6.03
N ASN A 307 -5.33 -8.76 6.86
CA ASN A 307 -5.45 -7.35 7.26
C ASN A 307 -4.90 -6.39 6.20
N ARG A 308 -5.19 -6.69 4.94
CA ARG A 308 -4.76 -5.87 3.82
C ARG A 308 -5.51 -4.54 3.73
N THR A 309 -4.92 -3.61 3.02
CA THR A 309 -5.53 -2.35 2.64
C THR A 309 -6.34 -2.53 1.36
N TYR A 310 -7.52 -1.88 1.28
CA TYR A 310 -8.41 -1.95 0.12
C TYR A 310 -8.37 -0.67 -0.73
N ASN A 311 -7.67 0.35 -0.27
CA ASN A 311 -7.35 1.53 -1.08
C ASN A 311 -5.92 1.43 -1.63
N PRO A 312 -5.68 1.87 -2.88
CA PRO A 312 -6.68 2.33 -3.87
C PRO A 312 -7.71 1.26 -4.22
N LEU A 313 -8.97 1.66 -4.37
CA LEU A 313 -10.02 0.77 -4.87
C LEU A 313 -9.75 0.40 -6.34
N ILE A 314 -9.38 1.39 -7.16
CA ILE A 314 -8.86 1.23 -8.52
C ILE A 314 -7.48 1.91 -8.56
N PRO A 315 -6.40 1.16 -8.86
CA PRO A 315 -5.04 1.66 -8.67
C PRO A 315 -4.50 2.52 -9.79
N ASP A 316 -5.09 2.51 -10.98
CA ASP A 316 -4.51 3.13 -12.17
C ASP A 316 -5.36 4.24 -12.74
N ASN A 317 -4.77 5.42 -12.81
CA ASN A 317 -5.15 6.54 -13.67
C ASN A 317 -6.67 6.71 -13.87
N VAL A 318 -7.43 6.48 -12.81
CA VAL A 318 -8.89 6.66 -12.76
C VAL A 318 -9.21 7.73 -11.74
N ALA A 319 -10.00 8.71 -12.16
CA ALA A 319 -10.43 9.82 -11.32
C ALA A 319 -11.94 10.03 -11.40
N ASP A 320 -12.43 10.97 -10.61
CA ASP A 320 -13.81 11.42 -10.65
C ASP A 320 -14.82 10.24 -10.60
N PRO A 321 -14.70 9.34 -9.61
CA PRO A 321 -15.43 8.09 -9.59
C PRO A 321 -16.90 8.28 -9.28
N SER A 322 -17.76 7.52 -9.95
CA SER A 322 -19.14 7.29 -9.55
C SER A 322 -19.46 5.79 -9.53
N VAL A 323 -20.28 5.34 -8.57
CA VAL A 323 -20.68 3.95 -8.46
C VAL A 323 -22.20 3.85 -8.46
N SER A 324 -22.72 2.91 -9.23
CA SER A 324 -24.12 2.46 -9.21
C SER A 324 -24.16 0.94 -9.00
N LYS A 325 -25.21 0.45 -8.34
CA LYS A 325 -25.44 -0.99 -8.16
C LYS A 325 -26.70 -1.38 -8.90
N PHE A 326 -26.59 -2.34 -9.81
CA PHE A 326 -27.71 -2.91 -10.54
C PHE A 326 -27.71 -4.43 -10.34
N GLY A 327 -28.80 -4.94 -9.75
CA GLY A 327 -28.85 -6.32 -9.31
C GLY A 327 -27.80 -6.62 -8.23
N ASP A 328 -26.96 -7.62 -8.48
CA ASP A 328 -25.86 -8.05 -7.57
C ASP A 328 -24.50 -7.46 -7.96
N THR A 329 -24.45 -6.52 -8.90
CA THR A 329 -23.20 -6.03 -9.49
C THR A 329 -23.03 -4.53 -9.25
N TYR A 330 -21.85 -4.16 -8.77
CA TYR A 330 -21.38 -2.78 -8.64
C TYR A 330 -20.70 -2.36 -9.96
N TYR A 331 -21.03 -1.18 -10.47
CA TYR A 331 -20.49 -0.58 -11.67
C TYR A 331 -19.83 0.74 -11.31
N LEU A 332 -18.52 0.85 -11.54
CA LEU A 332 -17.76 2.05 -11.31
C LEU A 332 -17.40 2.69 -12.66
N TYR A 333 -17.75 3.94 -12.79
CA TYR A 333 -17.41 4.81 -13.90
C TYR A 333 -16.44 5.87 -13.41
N GLY A 334 -15.50 6.29 -14.22
CA GLY A 334 -14.52 7.30 -13.84
C GLY A 334 -13.80 7.87 -15.04
N THR A 335 -13.19 9.02 -14.87
CA THR A 335 -12.25 9.60 -15.83
C THR A 335 -11.11 8.62 -16.04
N THR A 336 -10.77 8.34 -17.30
CA THR A 336 -9.64 7.49 -17.65
C THR A 336 -8.46 8.33 -18.12
N ASP A 337 -7.43 8.41 -17.28
CA ASP A 337 -6.19 9.11 -17.62
C ASP A 337 -5.17 8.16 -18.24
N LEU A 338 -4.31 8.63 -19.15
CA LEU A 338 -3.10 7.89 -19.54
C LEU A 338 -1.87 8.38 -18.77
N ASP A 339 -1.66 9.68 -18.77
CA ASP A 339 -0.67 10.32 -17.93
C ASP A 339 -1.45 11.24 -16.99
N TYR A 340 -0.96 12.28 -16.50
CA TYR A 340 -1.66 13.24 -15.65
C TYR A 340 -3.06 13.72 -16.18
N GLY A 341 -3.59 13.12 -17.23
CA GLY A 341 -5.00 13.22 -17.70
C GLY A 341 -5.39 14.50 -18.40
N LEU A 342 -4.55 15.52 -18.40
CA LEU A 342 -4.94 16.83 -18.92
C LEU A 342 -4.85 16.95 -20.45
N GLU A 343 -4.07 16.10 -21.12
CA GLU A 343 -3.88 16.18 -22.57
C GLU A 343 -4.36 14.94 -23.32
N ARG A 344 -4.29 13.75 -22.67
CA ARG A 344 -4.67 12.47 -23.27
C ARG A 344 -5.50 11.63 -22.30
N ALA A 345 -6.52 10.96 -22.82
CA ALA A 345 -7.31 10.00 -22.09
C ALA A 345 -7.00 8.57 -22.53
N GLY A 346 -7.16 7.64 -21.62
CA GLY A 346 -7.25 6.22 -21.92
C GLY A 346 -8.62 5.86 -22.51
N THR A 347 -8.77 4.61 -22.91
CA THR A 347 -10.07 4.08 -23.34
C THR A 347 -11.07 4.13 -22.18
N PRO A 348 -12.24 4.77 -22.35
CA PRO A 348 -13.30 4.74 -21.31
C PRO A 348 -13.76 3.32 -21.05
N VAL A 349 -13.78 2.91 -19.78
CA VAL A 349 -14.16 1.57 -19.34
C VAL A 349 -15.13 1.65 -18.17
N VAL A 350 -15.93 0.57 -17.98
CA VAL A 350 -16.75 0.40 -16.78
C VAL A 350 -16.16 -0.74 -15.97
N TRP A 351 -15.70 -0.41 -14.77
CA TRP A 351 -15.26 -1.40 -13.81
C TRP A 351 -16.45 -2.08 -13.16
N LYS A 352 -16.43 -3.41 -13.09
CA LYS A 352 -17.48 -4.23 -12.47
C LYS A 352 -16.95 -5.02 -11.30
N SER A 353 -17.72 -5.13 -10.24
CA SER A 353 -17.43 -5.99 -9.10
C SER A 353 -18.72 -6.59 -8.53
N LYS A 354 -18.63 -7.82 -8.00
CA LYS A 354 -19.72 -8.44 -7.24
C LYS A 354 -19.49 -8.41 -5.72
N ASP A 355 -18.33 -7.94 -5.29
CA ASP A 355 -17.94 -7.96 -3.88
C ASP A 355 -17.33 -6.63 -3.39
N PHE A 356 -17.21 -5.64 -4.28
CA PHE A 356 -16.61 -4.30 -4.05
C PHE A 356 -15.09 -4.30 -3.85
N VAL A 357 -14.41 -5.45 -3.98
CA VAL A 357 -12.95 -5.58 -3.84
C VAL A 357 -12.30 -6.02 -5.13
N ASN A 358 -12.87 -7.03 -5.78
CA ASN A 358 -12.31 -7.56 -7.02
C ASN A 358 -13.00 -6.89 -8.21
N TRP A 359 -12.29 -5.98 -8.86
CA TRP A 359 -12.79 -5.17 -9.97
C TRP A 359 -12.22 -5.66 -11.31
N SER A 360 -13.06 -5.63 -12.33
CA SER A 360 -12.69 -6.04 -13.69
C SER A 360 -13.42 -5.21 -14.74
N PHE A 361 -12.86 -5.13 -15.95
CA PHE A 361 -13.55 -4.60 -17.12
C PHE A 361 -13.17 -5.35 -18.38
N GLU A 362 -14.02 -5.25 -19.42
CA GLU A 362 -13.83 -5.89 -20.71
C GLU A 362 -14.14 -4.89 -21.85
N GLY A 363 -13.09 -4.23 -22.35
CA GLY A 363 -13.22 -3.30 -23.48
C GLY A 363 -13.88 -1.98 -23.13
N SER A 364 -14.08 -1.14 -24.13
CA SER A 364 -14.69 0.17 -24.01
C SER A 364 -16.20 0.09 -23.86
N HIS A 365 -16.75 0.93 -23.00
CA HIS A 365 -18.20 1.12 -22.90
C HIS A 365 -18.77 2.18 -23.88
N ILE A 366 -17.88 2.83 -24.62
CA ILE A 366 -18.20 3.71 -25.76
C ILE A 366 -17.49 3.12 -26.95
N SER A 367 -18.23 2.40 -27.79
CA SER A 367 -17.68 1.69 -28.96
C SER A 367 -17.33 2.63 -30.11
N ASP A 368 -16.45 2.15 -30.98
CA ASP A 368 -16.12 2.71 -32.30
C ASP A 368 -15.37 4.04 -32.31
N PHE A 369 -14.63 4.34 -31.25
CA PHE A 369 -13.81 5.55 -31.19
C PHE A 369 -12.35 5.25 -30.81
N ASP A 370 -11.42 5.84 -31.56
CA ASP A 370 -9.98 5.77 -31.28
C ASP A 370 -9.54 6.99 -30.44
N TRP A 371 -9.48 6.81 -29.12
CA TRP A 371 -9.07 7.82 -28.15
C TRP A 371 -7.60 8.25 -28.29
N SER A 372 -6.78 7.46 -28.99
CA SER A 372 -5.38 7.79 -29.25
C SER A 372 -5.20 8.70 -30.47
N LYS A 373 -6.23 8.88 -31.28
CA LYS A 373 -6.19 9.70 -32.52
C LYS A 373 -6.17 11.18 -32.18
N GLY A 374 -5.19 11.88 -32.66
CA GLY A 374 -5.14 13.34 -32.59
C GLY A 374 -5.85 14.01 -33.75
N TYR A 375 -6.51 15.13 -33.47
CA TYR A 375 -7.31 15.92 -34.38
C TYR A 375 -6.72 17.33 -34.51
N GLU A 376 -6.69 17.87 -35.73
CA GLU A 376 -6.27 19.25 -35.96
C GLU A 376 -7.40 20.22 -35.56
N TYR A 377 -7.03 21.28 -34.87
CA TYR A 377 -7.93 22.40 -34.56
C TYR A 377 -7.20 23.73 -34.70
N THR A 378 -7.94 24.81 -34.85
CA THR A 378 -7.41 26.17 -34.83
C THR A 378 -7.69 26.83 -33.49
N ASN A 379 -6.62 27.27 -32.82
CA ASN A 379 -6.77 27.96 -31.51
C ASN A 379 -7.26 29.40 -31.70
N ASP A 380 -7.55 30.09 -30.58
CA ASP A 380 -8.02 31.49 -30.59
C ASP A 380 -7.04 32.49 -31.22
N LYS A 381 -5.78 32.08 -31.41
CA LYS A 381 -4.74 32.88 -32.12
C LYS A 381 -4.65 32.59 -33.60
N GLY A 382 -5.54 31.73 -34.14
CA GLY A 382 -5.51 31.32 -35.55
C GLY A 382 -4.43 30.30 -35.91
N GLU A 383 -3.75 29.69 -34.89
CA GLU A 383 -2.71 28.69 -35.11
C GLU A 383 -3.30 27.28 -35.24
N LYS A 384 -2.84 26.52 -36.21
CA LYS A 384 -3.18 25.08 -36.31
C LYS A 384 -2.43 24.29 -35.24
N LYS A 385 -3.17 23.51 -34.45
CA LYS A 385 -2.65 22.66 -33.39
C LYS A 385 -3.27 21.28 -33.49
N LYS A 386 -2.68 20.31 -32.80
CA LYS A 386 -3.19 18.96 -32.66
C LYS A 386 -3.61 18.74 -31.20
N GLY A 387 -4.82 18.24 -30.97
CA GLY A 387 -5.35 17.90 -29.65
C GLY A 387 -6.09 16.58 -29.69
N TYR A 388 -6.52 16.12 -28.54
CA TYR A 388 -7.19 14.84 -28.36
C TYR A 388 -8.56 15.04 -27.71
N PHE A 389 -9.52 14.16 -28.02
CA PHE A 389 -10.73 14.04 -27.23
C PHE A 389 -10.40 13.39 -25.89
N ARG A 390 -11.11 13.84 -24.83
CA ARG A 390 -10.96 13.29 -23.50
C ARG A 390 -12.34 13.02 -22.91
N TYR A 391 -12.42 11.93 -22.16
CA TYR A 391 -13.58 11.48 -21.43
C TYR A 391 -13.36 11.80 -19.95
N TRP A 392 -14.16 12.70 -19.38
CA TRP A 392 -14.02 13.20 -18.01
C TRP A 392 -15.30 13.06 -17.22
N ALA A 393 -15.14 12.86 -15.90
CA ALA A 393 -16.15 13.02 -14.88
C ALA A 393 -17.53 12.45 -15.28
N PRO A 394 -17.65 11.14 -15.48
CA PRO A 394 -18.95 10.52 -15.64
C PRO A 394 -19.72 10.63 -14.32
N GLY A 395 -20.92 11.21 -14.38
CA GLY A 395 -21.86 11.21 -13.29
C GLY A 395 -22.39 9.78 -13.02
N ARG A 396 -23.12 9.63 -11.93
CA ARG A 396 -23.78 8.36 -11.58
C ARG A 396 -24.69 7.92 -12.73
N VAL A 397 -24.56 6.65 -13.14
CA VAL A 397 -25.50 6.07 -14.08
C VAL A 397 -26.83 5.82 -13.37
N ILE A 398 -27.92 6.31 -13.98
CA ILE A 398 -29.27 6.09 -13.50
C ILE A 398 -30.04 5.17 -14.44
N GLU A 399 -30.93 4.34 -13.89
CA GLU A 399 -31.90 3.55 -14.66
C GLU A 399 -33.21 4.32 -14.76
N HIS A 400 -33.75 4.41 -15.99
CA HIS A 400 -35.04 5.00 -16.25
C HIS A 400 -35.69 4.30 -17.44
N ASP A 401 -36.96 3.84 -17.29
CA ASP A 401 -37.73 3.10 -18.30
C ASP A 401 -36.96 1.94 -18.97
N GLY A 402 -36.20 1.18 -18.14
CA GLY A 402 -35.41 0.03 -18.57
C GLY A 402 -34.19 0.38 -19.42
N LYS A 403 -33.75 1.62 -19.41
CA LYS A 403 -32.54 2.14 -20.04
C LYS A 403 -31.60 2.73 -18.99
N PHE A 404 -30.32 2.79 -19.33
CA PHE A 404 -29.28 3.33 -18.48
C PHE A 404 -28.74 4.64 -19.09
N TYR A 405 -28.74 5.71 -18.28
CA TYR A 405 -28.36 7.06 -18.69
C TYR A 405 -27.05 7.44 -18.03
N LEU A 406 -26.06 7.79 -18.86
CA LEU A 406 -24.73 8.25 -18.46
C LEU A 406 -24.58 9.73 -18.82
N TYR A 407 -24.39 10.58 -17.82
CA TYR A 407 -24.03 11.99 -18.01
C TYR A 407 -22.51 12.10 -17.91
N VAL A 408 -21.85 12.59 -18.96
CA VAL A 408 -20.39 12.60 -19.02
C VAL A 408 -19.86 13.84 -19.70
N THR A 409 -18.75 14.36 -19.20
CA THR A 409 -18.03 15.45 -19.82
C THR A 409 -17.15 14.94 -20.96
N PHE A 410 -17.33 15.49 -22.16
CA PHE A 410 -16.33 15.37 -23.21
C PHE A 410 -15.59 16.68 -23.38
N VAL A 411 -14.25 16.56 -23.45
CA VAL A 411 -13.37 17.67 -23.80
C VAL A 411 -12.89 17.45 -25.21
N LYS A 412 -13.22 18.39 -26.09
CA LYS A 412 -12.84 18.37 -27.51
C LYS A 412 -11.44 18.96 -27.69
N PRO A 413 -10.75 18.67 -28.81
CA PRO A 413 -9.54 19.39 -29.19
C PRO A 413 -9.74 20.90 -29.10
N GLY A 414 -8.81 21.61 -28.46
CA GLY A 414 -8.94 23.04 -28.16
C GLY A 414 -9.67 23.36 -26.85
N ASP A 415 -9.78 22.38 -25.95
CA ASP A 415 -10.31 22.51 -24.59
C ASP A 415 -11.77 23.01 -24.50
N LYS A 416 -12.52 22.81 -25.57
CA LYS A 416 -13.97 23.01 -25.56
C LYS A 416 -14.63 21.83 -24.83
N MET A 417 -15.39 22.09 -23.80
CA MET A 417 -15.98 21.07 -22.95
C MET A 417 -17.49 21.22 -22.82
N GLY A 418 -18.16 20.11 -22.56
CA GLY A 418 -19.60 20.08 -22.26
C GLY A 418 -19.99 18.74 -21.69
N THR A 419 -21.06 18.72 -20.91
CA THR A 419 -21.69 17.50 -20.40
C THR A 419 -22.73 17.01 -21.38
N TYR A 420 -22.66 15.73 -21.70
CA TYR A 420 -23.55 15.04 -22.66
C TYR A 420 -24.27 13.91 -21.95
N VAL A 421 -25.43 13.51 -22.44
CA VAL A 421 -26.15 12.34 -22.01
C VAL A 421 -26.10 11.25 -23.06
N LEU A 422 -25.69 10.05 -22.64
CA LEU A 422 -25.64 8.86 -23.46
C LEU A 422 -26.54 7.80 -22.85
N VAL A 423 -27.12 6.93 -23.67
CA VAL A 423 -28.06 5.90 -23.25
C VAL A 423 -27.60 4.52 -23.70
N ALA A 424 -27.83 3.51 -22.88
CA ALA A 424 -27.54 2.12 -23.18
C ALA A 424 -28.69 1.19 -22.71
N ASP A 425 -28.73 -0.02 -23.26
CA ASP A 425 -29.64 -1.08 -22.83
C ASP A 425 -29.12 -1.86 -21.63
N ARG A 426 -27.86 -1.66 -21.25
CA ARG A 426 -27.17 -2.34 -20.14
C ARG A 426 -26.23 -1.37 -19.42
N PRO A 427 -26.00 -1.55 -18.12
CA PRO A 427 -25.16 -0.63 -17.35
C PRO A 427 -23.70 -0.61 -17.82
N GLU A 428 -23.18 -1.68 -18.39
CA GLU A 428 -21.85 -1.72 -18.99
C GLU A 428 -21.78 -1.14 -20.40
N GLY A 429 -22.88 -0.65 -20.95
CA GLY A 429 -22.96 -0.11 -22.30
C GLY A 429 -23.22 -1.16 -23.40
N PRO A 430 -22.91 -0.89 -24.69
CA PRO A 430 -22.31 0.35 -25.16
C PRO A 430 -23.25 1.56 -25.06
N PHE A 431 -22.76 2.65 -24.50
CA PHE A 431 -23.48 3.92 -24.41
C PHE A 431 -23.41 4.68 -25.73
N ARG A 432 -24.53 5.28 -26.12
CA ARG A 432 -24.68 6.02 -27.40
C ARG A 432 -25.45 7.30 -27.22
N PHE A 433 -25.15 8.28 -28.08
CA PHE A 433 -25.97 9.47 -28.19
C PHE A 433 -27.35 9.13 -28.72
N THR A 434 -28.37 9.75 -28.20
CA THR A 434 -29.75 9.60 -28.65
C THR A 434 -30.10 10.63 -29.74
N GLU A 435 -29.38 11.75 -29.79
CA GLU A 435 -29.58 12.84 -30.73
C GLU A 435 -28.29 13.14 -31.47
N GLY A 436 -28.45 13.68 -32.73
CA GLY A 436 -27.33 14.02 -33.61
C GLY A 436 -26.61 12.80 -34.17
N LYS A 437 -25.43 13.01 -34.73
CA LYS A 437 -24.59 11.98 -35.34
C LYS A 437 -23.49 11.43 -34.44
N GLY A 438 -23.43 11.94 -33.21
CA GLY A 438 -22.41 11.55 -32.23
C GLY A 438 -21.13 12.40 -32.30
N LEU A 439 -20.27 12.23 -31.28
CA LEU A 439 -19.01 12.99 -31.13
C LEU A 439 -18.03 12.77 -32.30
N PHE A 440 -18.21 11.76 -33.11
CA PHE A 440 -17.08 11.11 -33.77
C PHE A 440 -17.26 10.94 -35.27
N VAL A 441 -18.00 11.82 -35.87
CA VAL A 441 -18.13 11.81 -37.35
C VAL A 441 -16.92 12.50 -37.96
N SER A 442 -16.06 11.71 -38.59
CA SER A 442 -15.01 12.04 -39.57
C SER A 442 -14.54 13.50 -39.62
N GLY A 443 -13.82 13.95 -38.59
CA GLY A 443 -13.04 15.19 -38.63
C GLY A 443 -13.83 16.50 -38.56
N GLU A 444 -15.15 16.44 -38.44
CA GLU A 444 -16.03 17.59 -38.32
C GLU A 444 -16.62 17.71 -36.92
N GLU A 445 -17.12 18.89 -36.55
CA GLU A 445 -17.64 19.18 -35.24
C GLU A 445 -18.76 18.19 -34.83
N VAL A 446 -18.78 17.90 -33.51
CA VAL A 446 -19.80 17.10 -32.86
C VAL A 446 -21.19 17.63 -33.14
N ASP A 447 -22.01 16.82 -33.73
CA ASP A 447 -23.40 17.15 -34.08
C ASP A 447 -24.40 16.82 -32.97
N SER A 448 -23.92 16.25 -31.82
CA SER A 448 -24.77 15.99 -30.67
C SER A 448 -24.73 17.20 -29.72
N PRO A 449 -25.90 17.70 -29.27
CA PRO A 449 -25.96 18.82 -28.35
C PRO A 449 -25.44 18.41 -26.97
N ALA A 450 -24.69 19.28 -26.32
CA ALA A 450 -24.41 19.15 -24.89
C ALA A 450 -25.69 19.52 -24.10
N ILE A 451 -26.00 18.77 -23.05
CA ILE A 451 -27.08 19.14 -22.14
C ILE A 451 -26.67 20.32 -21.25
N ILE A 452 -25.36 20.47 -21.01
CA ILE A 452 -24.74 21.55 -20.23
C ILE A 452 -23.44 21.96 -20.90
N ASP A 453 -23.24 23.27 -21.15
CA ASP A 453 -21.99 23.84 -21.70
C ASP A 453 -20.94 24.03 -20.57
N ASP A 454 -20.81 23.06 -19.70
CA ASP A 454 -19.88 23.00 -18.58
C ASP A 454 -19.61 21.52 -18.20
N ILE A 455 -18.78 21.29 -17.19
CA ILE A 455 -18.35 19.97 -16.76
C ILE A 455 -19.10 19.43 -15.54
N ASP A 456 -18.95 18.13 -15.29
CA ASP A 456 -19.29 17.43 -14.04
C ASP A 456 -20.79 17.33 -13.77
N GLY A 457 -21.56 16.97 -14.81
CA GLY A 457 -23.00 16.76 -14.66
C GLY A 457 -23.31 15.53 -13.81
N GLU A 458 -23.75 15.73 -12.57
CA GLU A 458 -24.16 14.67 -11.63
C GLU A 458 -25.67 14.63 -11.49
N PRO A 459 -26.35 13.55 -11.90
CA PRO A 459 -27.78 13.39 -11.75
C PRO A 459 -28.18 12.99 -10.34
N PHE A 460 -29.37 13.42 -9.93
CA PHE A 460 -30.04 13.00 -8.69
C PHE A 460 -31.51 12.75 -8.97
N ILE A 461 -32.02 11.61 -8.51
CA ILE A 461 -33.44 11.28 -8.57
C ILE A 461 -34.02 11.36 -7.17
N ASP A 462 -35.01 12.19 -6.96
CA ASP A 462 -35.69 12.32 -5.66
C ASP A 462 -36.72 11.19 -5.45
N ASP A 463 -37.20 11.03 -4.22
CA ASP A 463 -38.16 9.98 -3.82
C ASP A 463 -39.47 10.00 -4.63
N ASP A 464 -39.87 11.18 -5.16
CA ASP A 464 -41.03 11.32 -6.00
C ASP A 464 -40.81 11.03 -7.49
N GLY A 465 -39.58 10.62 -7.86
CA GLY A 465 -39.15 10.35 -9.22
C GLY A 465 -38.71 11.59 -10.01
N THR A 466 -38.74 12.78 -9.43
CA THR A 466 -38.25 13.99 -10.09
C THR A 466 -36.72 13.92 -10.27
N GLY A 467 -36.23 14.15 -11.48
CA GLY A 467 -34.82 14.21 -11.77
C GLY A 467 -34.25 15.61 -11.67
N TYR A 468 -33.03 15.67 -11.20
CA TYR A 468 -32.21 16.88 -11.12
C TYR A 468 -30.80 16.57 -11.64
N ILE A 469 -30.08 17.63 -12.06
CA ILE A 469 -28.69 17.54 -12.43
C ILE A 469 -27.90 18.70 -11.83
N PHE A 470 -26.73 18.42 -11.31
CA PHE A 470 -25.83 19.37 -10.66
C PHE A 470 -24.51 19.40 -11.45
N TRP A 471 -23.85 20.57 -11.52
CA TRP A 471 -22.59 20.68 -12.25
C TRP A 471 -21.67 21.78 -11.68
N ARG A 472 -20.51 21.93 -12.26
CA ARG A 472 -19.48 22.87 -11.83
C ARG A 472 -20.07 24.26 -11.55
N ARG A 473 -19.43 25.01 -10.65
CA ARG A 473 -19.83 26.38 -10.20
C ARG A 473 -21.15 26.39 -9.43
N ARG A 474 -21.54 25.29 -8.82
CA ARG A 474 -22.74 25.15 -7.99
C ARG A 474 -24.08 25.32 -8.75
N ASN A 475 -24.03 25.04 -10.03
CA ASN A 475 -25.25 25.13 -10.84
C ASN A 475 -26.06 23.82 -10.71
N ALA A 476 -27.37 23.99 -10.85
CA ALA A 476 -28.33 22.88 -10.82
C ALA A 476 -29.55 23.20 -11.65
N ALA A 477 -30.21 22.18 -12.16
CA ALA A 477 -31.50 22.29 -12.85
C ALA A 477 -32.33 21.01 -12.64
N ARG A 478 -33.63 21.08 -12.98
CA ARG A 478 -34.45 19.88 -13.14
C ARG A 478 -34.13 19.22 -14.48
N LEU A 479 -34.25 17.91 -14.50
CA LEU A 479 -34.21 17.11 -15.73
C LEU A 479 -35.64 16.91 -16.26
N SER A 480 -35.81 16.94 -17.57
CA SER A 480 -37.02 16.54 -18.26
C SER A 480 -37.45 15.11 -17.90
N ALA A 481 -38.70 14.77 -18.17
CA ALA A 481 -39.21 13.44 -17.85
C ALA A 481 -38.49 12.34 -18.58
N ASP A 482 -37.98 12.58 -19.80
CA ASP A 482 -37.19 11.63 -20.59
C ASP A 482 -35.71 11.59 -20.22
N ARG A 483 -35.27 12.44 -19.27
CA ARG A 483 -33.86 12.49 -18.79
C ARG A 483 -32.85 13.01 -19.81
N LEU A 484 -33.28 13.54 -20.96
CA LEU A 484 -32.39 13.95 -22.04
C LEU A 484 -32.13 15.46 -22.07
N HIS A 485 -32.98 16.28 -21.41
CA HIS A 485 -32.90 17.74 -21.48
C HIS A 485 -33.06 18.36 -20.08
N LEU A 486 -32.70 19.64 -19.99
CA LEU A 486 -33.07 20.43 -18.79
C LEU A 486 -34.54 20.84 -18.85
N ASP A 487 -35.21 20.84 -17.70
CA ASP A 487 -36.57 21.33 -17.51
C ASP A 487 -36.54 22.64 -16.72
N GLY A 488 -36.56 23.76 -17.45
CA GLY A 488 -36.50 25.11 -16.89
C GLY A 488 -35.09 25.71 -16.81
N GLU A 489 -35.03 26.92 -16.25
CA GLU A 489 -33.77 27.67 -16.14
C GLU A 489 -32.87 27.12 -15.01
N PRO A 490 -31.56 27.05 -15.22
CA PRO A 490 -30.62 26.68 -14.18
C PRO A 490 -30.63 27.66 -12.98
N VAL A 491 -30.37 27.11 -11.81
CA VAL A 491 -30.18 27.88 -10.57
C VAL A 491 -28.78 27.71 -10.05
N THR A 492 -28.22 28.71 -9.36
CA THR A 492 -26.93 28.60 -8.67
C THR A 492 -27.18 28.45 -7.17
N LEU A 493 -26.74 27.35 -6.59
CA LEU A 493 -26.89 27.07 -5.16
C LEU A 493 -25.97 27.98 -4.33
N LYS A 494 -26.52 28.51 -3.25
CA LYS A 494 -25.74 29.28 -2.29
C LYS A 494 -25.00 28.37 -1.34
N THR A 495 -23.68 28.50 -1.27
CA THR A 495 -22.82 27.76 -0.36
C THR A 495 -22.11 28.67 0.63
N ALA A 496 -21.73 28.13 1.79
CA ALA A 496 -21.03 28.90 2.82
C ALA A 496 -19.62 29.33 2.36
N ARG A 497 -19.00 28.53 1.50
CA ARG A 497 -17.66 28.81 0.96
C ARG A 497 -17.76 29.17 -0.52
N GLN A 498 -16.99 30.15 -0.92
CA GLN A 498 -16.88 30.64 -2.29
C GLN A 498 -15.57 30.14 -2.94
N GLY A 499 -15.35 30.50 -4.19
CA GLY A 499 -14.18 30.12 -4.96
C GLY A 499 -14.37 28.85 -5.78
N TYR A 500 -13.30 28.10 -5.99
CA TYR A 500 -13.30 26.89 -6.80
C TYR A 500 -14.34 25.87 -6.31
N SER A 501 -15.06 25.27 -7.22
CA SER A 501 -16.03 24.22 -6.96
C SER A 501 -16.32 23.43 -8.22
N GLU A 502 -16.10 22.14 -8.15
CA GLU A 502 -16.44 21.13 -9.16
C GLU A 502 -16.91 19.86 -8.43
N GLY A 503 -17.16 18.78 -9.16
CA GLY A 503 -17.53 17.49 -8.60
C GLY A 503 -18.71 17.56 -7.63
N PRO A 504 -19.84 18.16 -8.01
CA PRO A 504 -20.99 18.27 -7.13
C PRO A 504 -21.64 16.91 -6.91
N VAL A 505 -22.12 16.66 -5.69
CA VAL A 505 -22.91 15.47 -5.38
C VAL A 505 -24.16 15.89 -4.61
N MET A 506 -25.31 15.35 -5.03
CA MET A 506 -26.54 15.45 -4.29
C MET A 506 -26.99 14.06 -3.83
N PHE A 507 -27.31 13.93 -2.55
CA PHE A 507 -28.00 12.76 -2.03
C PHE A 507 -28.98 13.13 -0.92
N LYS A 508 -29.91 12.22 -0.63
CA LYS A 508 -30.92 12.40 0.41
C LYS A 508 -30.78 11.30 1.46
N ARG A 509 -30.86 11.70 2.74
CA ARG A 509 -30.85 10.76 3.86
C ARG A 509 -31.81 11.24 4.94
N LYS A 510 -32.78 10.40 5.32
CA LYS A 510 -33.76 10.71 6.37
C LYS A 510 -34.42 12.08 6.20
N GLY A 511 -34.81 12.43 4.96
CA GLY A 511 -35.48 13.69 4.62
C GLY A 511 -34.58 14.92 4.58
N ILE A 512 -33.25 14.74 4.66
CA ILE A 512 -32.30 15.83 4.52
C ILE A 512 -31.58 15.66 3.18
N TYR A 513 -31.51 16.73 2.39
CA TYR A 513 -30.71 16.84 1.19
C TYR A 513 -29.30 17.31 1.56
N TYR A 514 -28.29 16.66 1.03
CA TYR A 514 -26.88 17.00 1.22
C TYR A 514 -26.29 17.37 -0.13
N TYR A 515 -25.82 18.60 -0.23
CA TYR A 515 -25.08 19.07 -1.39
C TYR A 515 -23.59 19.10 -1.05
N ILE A 516 -22.81 18.19 -1.64
CA ILE A 516 -21.36 18.14 -1.50
C ILE A 516 -20.73 18.88 -2.68
N TYR A 517 -19.64 19.58 -2.43
CA TYR A 517 -18.86 20.30 -3.43
C TYR A 517 -17.39 20.37 -3.04
N THR A 518 -16.51 20.36 -4.05
CA THR A 518 -15.07 20.44 -3.82
C THR A 518 -14.62 21.86 -3.54
N LEU A 519 -13.53 21.96 -2.81
CA LEU A 519 -12.75 23.17 -2.56
C LEU A 519 -11.33 22.95 -3.04
N SER A 520 -10.66 24.04 -3.47
CA SER A 520 -9.29 23.95 -4.00
C SER A 520 -9.17 22.98 -5.18
N GLY A 521 -8.00 22.56 -5.50
CA GLY A 521 -7.72 21.59 -6.55
C GLY A 521 -6.39 20.87 -6.31
N HIS A 522 -6.10 19.86 -7.12
CA HIS A 522 -4.86 19.10 -7.04
C HIS A 522 -4.68 18.44 -5.68
N GLN A 523 -3.46 18.38 -5.15
CA GLN A 523 -3.16 17.81 -3.84
C GLN A 523 -3.86 18.51 -2.66
N ASN A 524 -4.47 19.66 -2.87
CA ASN A 524 -5.20 20.45 -1.86
C ASN A 524 -6.72 20.29 -1.95
N TYR A 525 -7.24 19.35 -2.72
CA TYR A 525 -8.66 19.06 -2.72
C TYR A 525 -9.19 18.84 -1.30
N ALA A 526 -10.37 19.41 -1.04
CA ALA A 526 -11.19 19.17 0.12
C ALA A 526 -12.64 19.07 -0.31
N ASN A 527 -13.48 18.41 0.50
CA ASN A 527 -14.91 18.29 0.24
C ASN A 527 -15.70 18.96 1.37
N ALA A 528 -16.53 19.93 1.00
CA ALA A 528 -17.45 20.62 1.88
C ALA A 528 -18.88 20.26 1.53
N TYR A 529 -19.82 20.52 2.45
CA TYR A 529 -21.23 20.25 2.22
C TYR A 529 -22.17 21.29 2.82
N MET A 530 -23.38 21.33 2.27
CA MET A 530 -24.54 22.09 2.76
C MET A 530 -25.70 21.14 2.98
N MET A 531 -26.64 21.49 3.84
CA MET A 531 -27.83 20.69 4.16
C MET A 531 -29.09 21.45 3.87
N SER A 532 -30.12 20.77 3.36
CA SER A 532 -31.48 21.33 3.19
C SER A 532 -32.53 20.33 3.66
N ARG A 533 -33.62 20.84 4.27
CA ARG A 533 -34.83 20.06 4.57
C ARG A 533 -36.01 20.46 3.68
N GLU A 534 -35.79 21.36 2.73
CA GLU A 534 -36.84 21.90 1.85
C GLU A 534 -36.85 21.17 0.50
N SER A 535 -35.79 21.31 -0.25
CA SER A 535 -35.68 20.73 -1.60
C SER A 535 -34.23 20.57 -2.03
N PRO A 536 -33.94 19.82 -3.13
CA PRO A 536 -32.59 19.71 -3.67
C PRO A 536 -32.07 21.00 -4.33
N LEU A 537 -32.93 22.04 -4.51
CA LEU A 537 -32.55 23.31 -5.14
C LEU A 537 -32.55 24.52 -4.20
N THR A 538 -33.20 24.41 -3.03
CA THR A 538 -33.38 25.54 -2.10
C THR A 538 -33.19 25.15 -0.65
N GLY A 539 -33.16 26.15 0.25
CA GLY A 539 -33.14 25.91 1.70
C GLY A 539 -31.78 25.42 2.25
N PHE A 540 -30.71 25.56 1.49
CA PHE A 540 -29.39 25.09 1.94
C PHE A 540 -28.81 25.99 3.02
N VAL A 541 -28.44 25.34 4.14
CA VAL A 541 -27.77 25.98 5.28
C VAL A 541 -26.43 25.27 5.53
N LYS A 542 -25.46 26.02 6.04
CA LYS A 542 -24.21 25.45 6.52
C LYS A 542 -24.48 24.58 7.75
N PRO A 543 -23.92 23.36 7.84
CA PRO A 543 -24.03 22.55 9.05
C PRO A 543 -23.39 23.27 10.25
N GLU A 544 -23.90 22.98 11.45
CA GLU A 544 -23.23 23.44 12.67
C GLU A 544 -21.85 22.78 12.78
N GLY A 545 -20.88 23.55 13.21
CA GLY A 545 -19.48 23.07 13.31
C GLY A 545 -18.73 23.10 11.98
N ASN A 546 -18.06 21.98 11.63
CA ASN A 546 -17.21 21.88 10.45
C ASN A 546 -18.00 21.44 9.21
N ASP A 547 -17.98 22.27 8.18
CA ASP A 547 -18.57 21.97 6.87
C ASP A 547 -17.61 21.28 5.90
N ILE A 548 -16.33 21.18 6.22
CA ILE A 548 -15.36 20.36 5.48
C ILE A 548 -15.29 19.00 6.16
N PHE A 549 -15.82 17.98 5.51
CA PHE A 549 -15.84 16.64 6.10
C PHE A 549 -14.70 15.75 5.62
N LEU A 550 -14.00 16.10 4.54
CA LEU A 550 -12.89 15.31 3.97
C LEU A 550 -11.77 16.22 3.48
N PHE A 551 -10.54 15.90 3.89
CA PHE A 551 -9.32 16.54 3.48
C PHE A 551 -8.14 15.54 3.53
N SER A 552 -6.96 15.93 3.01
CA SER A 552 -5.74 15.12 3.05
C SER A 552 -5.40 14.65 4.47
N SER A 553 -4.95 13.41 4.58
CA SER A 553 -4.41 12.80 5.81
C SER A 553 -2.93 12.47 5.62
N PRO A 554 -2.03 13.35 6.06
CA PRO A 554 -0.59 13.12 5.95
C PRO A 554 -0.10 11.88 6.71
N GLU A 555 -0.68 11.59 7.87
CA GLU A 555 -0.34 10.41 8.65
C GLU A 555 -0.70 9.11 7.92
N ASN A 556 -1.77 9.12 7.13
CA ASN A 556 -2.19 7.98 6.32
C ASN A 556 -1.63 8.03 4.88
N GLN A 557 -0.85 9.06 4.55
CA GLN A 557 -0.29 9.29 3.21
C GLN A 557 -1.35 9.32 2.10
N VAL A 558 -2.50 9.92 2.37
CA VAL A 558 -3.59 10.15 1.41
C VAL A 558 -3.70 11.63 1.11
N TRP A 559 -3.61 12.00 -0.17
CA TRP A 559 -3.44 13.37 -0.62
C TRP A 559 -4.56 13.80 -1.56
N GLY A 560 -5.04 15.04 -1.38
CA GLY A 560 -5.99 15.68 -2.28
C GLY A 560 -7.23 14.84 -2.58
N PRO A 561 -7.97 14.35 -1.55
CA PRO A 561 -9.21 13.62 -1.79
C PRO A 561 -10.23 14.57 -2.39
N GLY A 562 -10.45 14.46 -3.69
CA GLY A 562 -11.28 15.39 -4.46
C GLY A 562 -12.36 14.68 -5.25
N HIS A 563 -13.12 15.46 -6.00
CA HIS A 563 -14.16 15.06 -6.93
C HIS A 563 -14.69 13.65 -6.70
N GLY A 564 -15.55 13.48 -5.72
CA GLY A 564 -16.05 12.18 -5.28
C GLY A 564 -17.53 11.98 -5.58
N ASN A 565 -18.03 10.85 -5.12
CA ASN A 565 -19.45 10.51 -5.19
C ASN A 565 -19.89 9.76 -3.92
N VAL A 566 -21.15 9.82 -3.58
CA VAL A 566 -21.73 9.09 -2.46
C VAL A 566 -22.45 7.85 -2.99
N PHE A 567 -22.04 6.69 -2.55
CA PHE A 567 -22.72 5.43 -2.79
C PHE A 567 -23.36 4.92 -1.49
N TYR A 568 -24.66 4.63 -1.54
CA TYR A 568 -25.37 3.97 -0.45
C TYR A 568 -25.55 2.49 -0.79
N ASP A 569 -25.01 1.61 0.03
CA ASP A 569 -25.21 0.17 -0.10
C ASP A 569 -26.37 -0.29 0.82
N GLU A 570 -27.49 -0.63 0.22
CA GLU A 570 -28.68 -1.11 0.94
C GLU A 570 -28.40 -2.43 1.70
N GLY A 571 -27.49 -3.26 1.20
CA GLY A 571 -27.17 -4.56 1.79
C GLY A 571 -26.51 -4.44 3.16
N THR A 572 -25.69 -3.44 3.35
CA THR A 572 -24.97 -3.19 4.61
C THR A 572 -25.53 -2.00 5.39
N ASP A 573 -26.48 -1.22 4.82
CA ASP A 573 -26.98 0.06 5.35
C ASP A 573 -25.86 1.09 5.57
N GLU A 574 -24.88 1.13 4.64
CA GLU A 574 -23.69 1.98 4.75
C GLU A 574 -23.65 3.04 3.65
N TYR A 575 -23.17 4.22 4.00
CA TYR A 575 -22.83 5.28 3.06
C TYR A 575 -21.32 5.26 2.82
N ILE A 576 -20.90 5.27 1.57
CA ILE A 576 -19.53 5.21 1.13
C ILE A 576 -19.24 6.46 0.30
N PHE A 577 -18.18 7.17 0.64
CA PHE A 577 -17.65 8.24 -0.19
C PHE A 577 -16.49 7.71 -1.02
N LEU A 578 -16.69 7.72 -2.34
CA LEU A 578 -15.63 7.47 -3.31
C LEU A 578 -15.01 8.81 -3.70
N TYR A 579 -13.71 8.83 -3.94
CA TYR A 579 -13.02 10.05 -4.33
C TYR A 579 -11.77 9.73 -5.12
N LEU A 580 -11.31 10.68 -5.93
CA LEU A 580 -9.98 10.60 -6.47
C LEU A 580 -8.95 10.91 -5.36
N GLU A 581 -7.89 10.16 -5.30
CA GLU A 581 -6.68 10.50 -4.57
C GLU A 581 -5.68 11.08 -5.56
N TYR A 582 -5.09 12.23 -5.23
CA TYR A 582 -4.30 12.99 -6.18
C TYR A 582 -2.88 12.46 -6.36
N GLY A 583 -2.47 11.49 -5.52
CA GLY A 583 -1.23 10.74 -5.65
C GLY A 583 0.03 11.60 -5.56
N ASP A 584 1.06 11.15 -6.22
CA ASP A 584 2.42 11.69 -6.21
C ASP A 584 2.54 13.06 -6.87
N GLY A 585 2.01 14.09 -6.24
CA GLY A 585 2.01 15.45 -6.81
C GLY A 585 1.17 15.56 -8.08
N GLY A 586 0.14 14.71 -8.22
CA GLY A 586 -0.80 14.73 -9.33
C GLY A 586 -0.36 13.94 -10.56
N THR A 587 0.61 13.06 -10.43
CA THR A 587 1.12 12.26 -11.55
C THR A 587 0.33 10.98 -11.81
N THR A 588 -0.44 10.53 -10.82
CA THR A 588 -1.30 9.35 -10.92
C THR A 588 -2.53 9.56 -10.06
N ARG A 589 -3.68 9.77 -10.67
CA ARG A 589 -4.94 9.81 -9.93
C ARG A 589 -5.44 8.38 -9.75
N GLN A 590 -5.94 8.07 -8.54
CA GLN A 590 -6.41 6.75 -8.16
C GLN A 590 -7.76 6.87 -7.45
N VAL A 591 -8.60 5.86 -7.55
CA VAL A 591 -9.88 5.85 -6.83
C VAL A 591 -9.70 5.27 -5.45
N TYR A 592 -10.14 6.01 -4.46
CA TYR A 592 -10.22 5.61 -3.05
C TYR A 592 -11.68 5.59 -2.60
N ALA A 593 -11.96 4.83 -1.55
CA ALA A 593 -13.27 4.78 -0.92
C ALA A 593 -13.15 4.60 0.58
N ASN A 594 -13.93 5.36 1.35
CA ASN A 594 -14.05 5.22 2.79
C ASN A 594 -15.51 5.34 3.24
N ARG A 595 -15.85 4.76 4.41
CA ARG A 595 -17.19 4.84 4.97
C ARG A 595 -17.49 6.24 5.48
N MET A 596 -18.71 6.73 5.19
CA MET A 596 -19.24 7.96 5.73
C MET A 596 -20.08 7.66 6.96
N GLU A 597 -19.88 8.43 8.02
CA GLU A 597 -20.68 8.37 9.23
C GLU A 597 -21.39 9.69 9.49
N PHE A 598 -22.50 9.62 10.22
CA PHE A 598 -23.34 10.77 10.54
C PHE A 598 -23.53 10.89 12.04
N ASN A 599 -23.66 12.13 12.50
CA ASN A 599 -24.10 12.44 13.85
C ASN A 599 -25.64 12.31 13.97
N ASP A 600 -26.16 12.33 15.18
CA ASP A 600 -27.59 12.19 15.45
C ASP A 600 -28.42 13.34 14.85
N ASP A 601 -27.85 14.53 14.73
CA ASP A 601 -28.47 15.71 14.10
C ASP A 601 -28.47 15.64 12.56
N GLY A 602 -27.85 14.64 11.99
CA GLY A 602 -27.68 14.41 10.55
C GLY A 602 -26.42 15.02 9.95
N THR A 603 -25.61 15.75 10.71
CA THR A 603 -24.33 16.27 10.16
C THR A 603 -23.36 15.13 9.84
N ILE A 604 -22.55 15.33 8.78
CA ILE A 604 -21.54 14.36 8.37
C ILE A 604 -20.37 14.44 9.36
N LYS A 605 -19.93 13.30 9.91
CA LYS A 605 -18.70 13.22 10.70
C LYS A 605 -17.49 13.47 9.81
N THR A 606 -16.46 14.08 10.36
CA THR A 606 -15.19 14.25 9.63
C THR A 606 -14.64 12.86 9.26
N LEU A 607 -14.45 12.65 7.95
CA LEU A 607 -13.87 11.46 7.40
C LEU A 607 -12.36 11.66 7.30
N VAL A 608 -11.60 10.80 7.96
CA VAL A 608 -10.14 10.75 7.83
C VAL A 608 -9.81 9.72 6.75
N PRO A 609 -9.34 10.15 5.58
CA PRO A 609 -9.06 9.22 4.50
C PRO A 609 -7.87 8.33 4.84
N ASP A 610 -7.98 7.05 4.53
CA ASP A 610 -6.96 6.05 4.84
C ASP A 610 -6.82 4.99 3.74
N MET A 611 -5.78 4.17 3.89
CA MET A 611 -5.51 3.06 2.99
C MET A 611 -6.35 1.82 3.32
N ARG A 612 -6.98 1.76 4.49
CA ARG A 612 -7.80 0.63 4.89
C ARG A 612 -8.99 0.45 3.96
N GLY A 613 -9.63 1.56 3.56
CA GLY A 613 -10.75 1.55 2.61
C GLY A 613 -12.00 0.88 3.16
N VAL A 614 -12.84 0.39 2.26
CA VAL A 614 -14.16 -0.19 2.60
C VAL A 614 -14.10 -1.69 2.79
N GLY A 615 -13.35 -2.41 1.96
CA GLY A 615 -13.35 -3.87 1.94
C GLY A 615 -14.60 -4.46 1.28
N TYR A 616 -14.92 -5.70 1.63
CA TYR A 616 -16.03 -6.45 1.04
C TYR A 616 -17.40 -5.92 1.50
N LEU A 617 -18.25 -5.55 0.55
CA LEU A 617 -19.68 -5.25 0.77
C LEU A 617 -20.59 -6.44 0.50
N ALA A 618 -20.08 -7.48 -0.16
CA ALA A 618 -20.72 -8.76 -0.36
C ALA A 618 -19.69 -9.88 -0.21
N ALA A 619 -20.14 -11.11 -0.06
CA ALA A 619 -19.26 -12.26 0.10
C ALA A 619 -18.30 -12.41 -1.09
N PRO A 620 -17.00 -12.66 -0.84
CA PRO A 620 -16.03 -12.90 -1.90
C PRO A 620 -16.49 -13.99 -2.85
N GLN A 621 -16.43 -13.73 -4.16
CA GLN A 621 -16.84 -14.71 -5.18
C GLN A 621 -15.74 -15.74 -5.45
N GLU A 622 -14.48 -15.33 -5.33
CA GLU A 622 -13.35 -16.25 -5.47
C GLU A 622 -13.13 -17.04 -4.17
N LYS A 623 -13.14 -18.35 -4.29
CA LYS A 623 -12.95 -19.28 -3.16
C LYS A 623 -11.69 -20.13 -3.28
N ARG A 624 -11.03 -20.08 -4.43
CA ARG A 624 -9.77 -20.80 -4.66
C ARG A 624 -8.62 -20.12 -3.92
N THR A 625 -7.67 -20.91 -3.48
CA THR A 625 -6.43 -20.36 -2.87
C THR A 625 -5.56 -19.71 -3.95
N ASN A 626 -5.17 -18.47 -3.74
CA ASN A 626 -4.22 -17.78 -4.58
C ASN A 626 -2.79 -18.28 -4.27
N LEU A 627 -2.22 -19.06 -5.17
CA LEU A 627 -0.88 -19.64 -5.01
C LEU A 627 0.24 -18.58 -5.01
N SER A 628 -0.01 -17.40 -5.59
CA SER A 628 1.00 -16.32 -5.66
C SER A 628 1.52 -15.93 -4.27
N LEU A 629 0.65 -15.92 -3.25
CA LEU A 629 0.98 -15.54 -1.87
C LEU A 629 2.03 -16.44 -1.21
N GLN A 630 2.28 -17.64 -1.76
CA GLN A 630 3.26 -18.60 -1.23
C GLN A 630 4.39 -18.87 -2.22
N SER A 631 4.45 -18.09 -3.30
CA SER A 631 5.39 -18.27 -4.41
C SER A 631 6.49 -17.22 -4.37
N HIS A 632 7.56 -17.46 -5.13
CA HIS A 632 8.65 -16.52 -5.25
C HIS A 632 8.65 -15.86 -6.63
N PHE A 633 8.70 -14.54 -6.67
CA PHE A 633 8.73 -13.74 -7.88
C PHE A 633 10.09 -13.10 -8.11
N TYR A 634 10.54 -13.12 -9.36
CA TYR A 634 11.73 -12.39 -9.82
C TYR A 634 11.54 -11.93 -11.26
N ALA A 635 12.16 -10.84 -11.64
CA ALA A 635 11.96 -10.20 -12.93
C ALA A 635 13.27 -10.03 -13.70
N SER A 636 13.16 -9.72 -15.00
CA SER A 636 14.30 -9.35 -15.84
C SER A 636 14.98 -8.08 -15.32
N SER A 637 14.20 -7.16 -14.79
CA SER A 637 14.64 -5.91 -14.19
C SER A 637 13.59 -5.35 -13.26
N GLU A 638 14.00 -4.43 -12.38
CA GLU A 638 13.13 -3.66 -11.53
C GLU A 638 13.46 -2.18 -11.67
N LYS A 639 12.43 -1.35 -11.81
CA LYS A 639 12.58 0.10 -11.89
C LYS A 639 13.17 0.64 -10.59
N GLU A 640 14.06 1.64 -10.69
CA GLU A 640 14.61 2.30 -9.52
C GLU A 640 13.52 2.94 -8.67
N PRO A 641 13.63 2.91 -7.33
CA PRO A 641 12.70 3.57 -6.44
C PRO A 641 12.56 5.05 -6.78
N ARG A 642 11.33 5.56 -6.73
CA ARG A 642 11.03 6.96 -6.96
C ARG A 642 10.53 7.59 -5.67
N THR A 643 11.18 8.67 -5.23
CA THR A 643 10.69 9.52 -4.15
C THR A 643 10.09 10.79 -4.73
N SER A 644 8.84 11.07 -4.37
CA SER A 644 8.14 12.31 -4.71
C SER A 644 7.91 13.17 -3.47
N VAL A 645 7.78 14.48 -3.70
CA VAL A 645 7.45 15.46 -2.65
C VAL A 645 6.03 15.94 -2.91
N VAL A 646 5.16 15.79 -1.92
CA VAL A 646 3.80 16.30 -1.93
C VAL A 646 3.72 17.51 -1.00
N SER A 647 3.34 18.66 -1.55
CA SER A 647 3.20 19.93 -0.80
C SER A 647 1.74 20.17 -0.46
N ILE A 648 1.39 20.20 0.81
CA ILE A 648 0.01 20.34 1.29
C ILE A 648 -0.15 21.61 2.10
N GLU A 649 -1.21 22.35 1.82
CA GLU A 649 -1.63 23.47 2.65
C GLU A 649 -2.18 22.95 3.98
N THR A 650 -1.59 23.43 5.07
CA THR A 650 -2.06 23.05 6.40
C THR A 650 -3.12 24.01 6.86
N GLN A 651 -4.34 23.64 6.91
CA GLN A 651 -5.57 24.21 7.48
C GLN A 651 -6.69 24.44 6.45
N PRO A 652 -7.37 23.38 6.05
CA PRO A 652 -8.58 23.50 5.20
C PRO A 652 -9.78 24.08 5.96
N ASN A 653 -9.71 24.11 7.30
CA ASN A 653 -10.85 24.46 8.18
C ASN A 653 -11.04 25.96 8.40
N GLN A 654 -10.18 26.80 7.85
CA GLN A 654 -10.34 28.25 7.94
C GLN A 654 -10.62 28.84 6.55
N PRO A 655 -11.34 29.97 6.45
CA PRO A 655 -11.31 30.75 5.23
C PRO A 655 -9.84 30.95 4.89
N LEU A 656 -9.43 30.61 3.64
CA LEU A 656 -8.04 30.60 3.20
C LEU A 656 -7.30 31.79 3.83
N PRO A 657 -6.37 31.58 4.77
CA PRO A 657 -5.61 32.68 5.31
C PRO A 657 -4.79 33.25 4.15
N GLU A 658 -4.55 34.55 4.14
CA GLU A 658 -3.71 35.19 3.12
C GLU A 658 -2.32 34.55 2.97
N LYS A 659 -1.93 33.67 3.89
CA LYS A 659 -0.75 32.81 3.83
C LYS A 659 -1.04 31.47 4.49
N ALA A 660 -1.53 30.50 3.72
CA ALA A 660 -1.55 29.12 4.16
C ALA A 660 -0.10 28.64 4.38
N SER A 661 0.18 27.99 5.52
CA SER A 661 1.47 27.34 5.72
C SER A 661 1.48 26.04 4.90
N VAL A 662 2.48 25.89 4.03
CA VAL A 662 2.69 24.68 3.22
C VAL A 662 3.63 23.74 3.98
N LYS A 663 3.23 22.48 4.11
CA LYS A 663 4.12 21.40 4.58
C LYS A 663 4.43 20.46 3.43
N ASN A 664 5.68 20.04 3.35
CA ASN A 664 6.15 19.06 2.40
C ASN A 664 6.24 17.69 3.06
N TYR A 665 5.73 16.69 2.37
CA TYR A 665 5.78 15.29 2.74
C TYR A 665 6.47 14.51 1.64
N THR A 666 7.13 13.41 1.98
CA THR A 666 7.76 12.52 1.00
C THR A 666 7.05 11.20 0.91
N ARG A 667 6.96 10.66 -0.30
CA ARG A 667 6.47 9.30 -0.57
C ARG A 667 7.46 8.58 -1.47
N THR A 668 7.88 7.39 -1.07
CA THR A 668 8.78 6.54 -1.86
C THR A 668 8.03 5.36 -2.41
N HIS A 669 8.10 5.16 -3.72
CA HIS A 669 7.58 3.99 -4.42
C HIS A 669 8.71 3.02 -4.71
N ILE A 670 8.49 1.76 -4.40
CA ILE A 670 9.40 0.64 -4.65
C ILE A 670 8.70 -0.30 -5.64
N TYR A 671 9.38 -0.65 -6.74
CA TYR A 671 8.80 -1.39 -7.86
C TYR A 671 9.40 -2.79 -7.98
N GLN A 672 9.29 -3.60 -6.93
CA GLN A 672 9.91 -4.93 -6.89
C GLN A 672 8.97 -6.04 -7.35
N ALA A 673 9.52 -7.14 -7.87
CA ALA A 673 8.77 -8.28 -8.37
C ALA A 673 7.83 -8.90 -7.33
N ALA A 674 8.22 -8.92 -6.06
CA ALA A 674 7.40 -9.44 -4.96
C ALA A 674 6.04 -8.73 -4.79
N HIS A 675 5.94 -7.46 -5.21
CA HIS A 675 4.71 -6.67 -5.08
C HIS A 675 3.55 -7.15 -5.96
N VAL A 676 3.77 -8.09 -6.88
CA VAL A 676 2.65 -8.66 -7.68
C VAL A 676 1.88 -9.76 -6.94
N ALA A 677 2.22 -10.02 -5.68
CA ALA A 677 1.66 -11.11 -4.89
C ALA A 677 1.40 -10.71 -3.43
N ASP A 678 1.08 -9.47 -3.17
CA ASP A 678 0.78 -8.95 -1.82
C ASP A 678 -0.70 -8.55 -1.62
N GLU A 679 -1.52 -8.77 -2.66
CA GLU A 679 -2.94 -8.41 -2.72
C GLU A 679 -3.21 -6.93 -2.38
N SER A 680 -2.26 -6.05 -2.66
CA SER A 680 -2.35 -4.61 -2.43
C SER A 680 -2.40 -3.82 -3.74
N ASN A 681 -3.45 -3.06 -3.96
CA ASN A 681 -3.51 -2.09 -5.07
C ASN A 681 -2.60 -0.88 -4.86
N GLY A 682 -1.92 -0.77 -3.71
CA GLY A 682 -0.99 0.33 -3.42
C GLY A 682 0.45 0.06 -3.88
N THR A 683 0.76 -1.15 -4.34
CA THR A 683 2.10 -1.60 -4.74
C THR A 683 2.08 -2.24 -6.12
N ARG A 684 3.21 -2.24 -6.80
CA ARG A 684 3.35 -2.84 -8.13
C ARG A 684 4.79 -3.20 -8.44
N TRP A 685 4.98 -4.12 -9.34
CA TRP A 685 6.23 -4.27 -10.06
C TRP A 685 6.23 -3.39 -11.31
N MET A 686 7.38 -2.79 -11.61
CA MET A 686 7.66 -2.12 -12.88
C MET A 686 9.02 -2.57 -13.38
N ALA A 687 9.15 -2.85 -14.68
CA ALA A 687 10.44 -3.07 -15.32
C ALA A 687 11.25 -1.76 -15.38
N ALA A 688 12.57 -1.87 -15.41
CA ALA A 688 13.43 -0.71 -15.66
C ALA A 688 13.16 -0.10 -17.03
N ASP A 689 13.19 1.22 -17.15
CA ASP A 689 12.91 1.93 -18.42
C ASP A 689 13.88 1.54 -19.56
N THR A 690 15.03 0.94 -19.23
CA THR A 690 16.03 0.43 -20.17
C THR A 690 15.81 -1.01 -20.59
N ASP A 691 14.84 -1.72 -20.00
CA ASP A 691 14.55 -3.12 -20.32
C ASP A 691 13.71 -3.21 -21.59
N SER A 692 14.32 -3.65 -22.68
CA SER A 692 13.66 -3.77 -23.99
C SER A 692 12.85 -5.06 -24.15
N SER A 693 12.92 -5.98 -23.21
CA SER A 693 12.23 -7.28 -23.26
C SER A 693 11.78 -7.72 -21.85
N PRO A 694 10.93 -6.91 -21.21
CA PRO A 694 10.56 -7.12 -19.82
C PRO A 694 9.80 -8.43 -19.60
N PHE A 695 10.19 -9.15 -18.55
CA PHE A 695 9.47 -10.32 -18.09
C PHE A 695 9.50 -10.44 -16.57
N ILE A 696 8.52 -11.14 -16.04
CA ILE A 696 8.47 -11.54 -14.63
C ILE A 696 8.23 -13.05 -14.53
N THR A 697 8.89 -13.69 -13.60
CA THR A 697 8.86 -15.14 -13.39
C THR A 697 8.41 -15.46 -11.98
N VAL A 698 7.60 -16.51 -11.83
CA VAL A 698 7.22 -17.09 -10.55
C VAL A 698 7.77 -18.51 -10.41
N ASP A 699 8.33 -18.84 -9.25
CA ASP A 699 8.59 -20.21 -8.78
C ASP A 699 7.48 -20.61 -7.78
N LEU A 700 6.65 -21.54 -8.15
CA LEU A 700 5.56 -22.09 -7.33
C LEU A 700 6.04 -23.01 -6.20
N LYS A 701 7.37 -23.14 -6.00
CA LYS A 701 8.04 -23.99 -5.01
C LYS A 701 7.84 -25.50 -5.19
N GLY A 702 7.06 -25.90 -6.14
CA GLY A 702 6.78 -27.28 -6.51
C GLY A 702 5.98 -27.34 -7.80
N ILE A 703 5.82 -28.54 -8.35
CA ILE A 703 4.97 -28.75 -9.52
C ILE A 703 3.52 -28.60 -9.07
N ARG A 704 2.77 -27.70 -9.74
CA ARG A 704 1.36 -27.41 -9.51
C ARG A 704 0.57 -27.60 -10.80
N ASN A 705 -0.70 -28.01 -10.67
CA ASN A 705 -1.61 -28.08 -11.81
C ASN A 705 -2.38 -26.78 -11.94
N VAL A 706 -1.73 -25.78 -12.56
CA VAL A 706 -2.27 -24.42 -12.69
C VAL A 706 -3.44 -24.42 -13.68
N ASN A 707 -4.59 -23.95 -13.22
CA ASN A 707 -5.79 -23.80 -14.04
C ASN A 707 -5.92 -22.41 -14.66
N GLU A 708 -5.63 -21.36 -13.88
CA GLU A 708 -5.85 -19.98 -14.29
C GLU A 708 -4.78 -19.05 -13.73
N CYS A 709 -4.35 -18.11 -14.57
CA CYS A 709 -3.57 -16.92 -14.19
C CYS A 709 -4.37 -15.66 -14.50
N GLN A 710 -4.35 -14.69 -13.59
CA GLN A 710 -4.94 -13.36 -13.77
C GLN A 710 -3.83 -12.33 -13.67
N PHE A 711 -3.68 -11.50 -14.72
CA PHE A 711 -2.66 -10.44 -14.80
C PHE A 711 -3.33 -9.09 -14.72
N TYR A 712 -3.07 -8.35 -13.65
CA TYR A 712 -3.53 -6.98 -13.45
C TYR A 712 -2.40 -6.03 -13.87
N PHE A 713 -2.38 -5.68 -15.16
CA PHE A 713 -1.36 -4.79 -15.70
C PHE A 713 -1.54 -3.36 -15.21
N THR A 714 -0.44 -2.63 -15.10
CA THR A 714 -0.47 -1.17 -14.98
C THR A 714 -1.01 -0.54 -16.26
N ARG A 715 -1.72 0.58 -16.16
CA ARG A 715 -2.37 1.29 -17.27
C ARG A 715 -3.19 0.36 -18.21
N PRO A 716 -4.15 -0.40 -17.69
CA PRO A 716 -4.85 -1.41 -18.46
C PRO A 716 -5.69 -0.83 -19.60
N THR A 717 -6.08 0.47 -19.54
CA THR A 717 -6.84 1.17 -20.56
C THR A 717 -6.02 1.52 -21.81
N GLU A 718 -4.69 1.41 -21.74
CA GLU A 718 -3.78 1.54 -22.89
C GLU A 718 -3.79 0.29 -23.78
N GLY A 719 -4.09 -0.87 -23.16
CA GLY A 719 -4.12 -2.18 -23.83
C GLY A 719 -2.76 -2.87 -23.91
N HIS A 720 -2.78 -4.19 -23.74
CA HIS A 720 -1.57 -5.01 -23.64
C HIS A 720 -1.53 -6.18 -24.61
N THR A 721 -0.32 -6.58 -24.98
CA THR A 721 -0.01 -7.90 -25.56
C THR A 721 1.07 -8.58 -24.72
N TRP A 722 0.93 -9.90 -24.56
CA TRP A 722 1.82 -10.66 -23.68
C TRP A 722 1.95 -12.11 -24.12
N ARG A 723 2.95 -12.81 -23.59
CA ARG A 723 3.17 -14.24 -23.74
C ARG A 723 3.51 -14.87 -22.42
N LEU A 724 2.86 -15.98 -22.09
CA LEU A 724 3.13 -16.79 -20.90
C LEU A 724 3.86 -18.07 -21.31
N GLU A 725 4.97 -18.33 -20.64
CA GLU A 725 5.75 -19.55 -20.77
C GLU A 725 5.70 -20.34 -19.47
N LYS A 726 5.82 -21.66 -19.55
CA LYS A 726 5.95 -22.55 -18.40
C LYS A 726 7.17 -23.44 -18.47
N SER A 727 7.67 -23.85 -17.29
CA SER A 727 8.80 -24.75 -17.15
C SER A 727 8.65 -25.63 -15.91
N MET A 728 9.27 -26.82 -15.94
CA MET A 728 9.35 -27.73 -14.80
C MET A 728 10.68 -27.58 -14.05
N ASP A 729 11.71 -27.05 -14.69
CA ASP A 729 13.09 -27.00 -14.20
C ASP A 729 13.69 -25.58 -14.19
N GLY A 730 12.95 -24.57 -14.66
CA GLY A 730 13.41 -23.20 -14.79
C GLY A 730 14.41 -22.95 -15.94
N LYS A 731 14.72 -23.99 -16.73
CA LYS A 731 15.67 -23.91 -17.83
C LYS A 731 15.03 -24.15 -19.20
N ASN A 732 14.17 -25.14 -19.28
CA ASN A 732 13.45 -25.51 -20.50
C ASN A 732 12.05 -24.88 -20.48
N TRP A 733 11.82 -23.90 -21.37
CA TRP A 733 10.60 -23.11 -21.42
C TRP A 733 9.76 -23.44 -22.65
N ARG A 734 8.43 -23.46 -22.47
CA ARG A 734 7.46 -23.60 -23.57
C ARG A 734 6.32 -22.61 -23.40
N ILE A 735 5.86 -22.04 -24.49
CA ILE A 735 4.68 -21.17 -24.50
C ILE A 735 3.46 -22.00 -24.09
N CYS A 736 2.65 -21.50 -23.15
CA CYS A 736 1.41 -22.11 -22.72
C CYS A 736 0.19 -21.21 -22.95
N ALA A 737 0.38 -19.87 -23.05
CA ALA A 737 -0.68 -18.93 -23.42
C ALA A 737 -0.08 -17.67 -24.04
N GLU A 738 -0.87 -16.97 -24.88
CA GLU A 738 -0.44 -15.75 -25.56
C GLU A 738 -1.64 -14.84 -25.87
N GLN A 739 -1.49 -13.55 -25.62
CA GLN A 739 -2.37 -12.49 -26.11
C GLN A 739 -1.61 -11.70 -27.19
N ALA A 740 -1.78 -12.09 -28.45
CA ALA A 740 -1.03 -11.51 -29.57
C ALA A 740 -1.64 -10.19 -30.09
N LYS A 741 -2.94 -9.99 -29.91
CA LYS A 741 -3.63 -8.75 -30.27
C LYS A 741 -3.75 -7.84 -29.06
N VAL A 742 -3.66 -6.53 -29.28
CA VAL A 742 -3.90 -5.55 -28.21
C VAL A 742 -5.30 -5.72 -27.67
N GLU A 743 -5.39 -5.90 -26.36
CA GLU A 743 -6.64 -6.01 -25.65
C GLU A 743 -6.68 -5.02 -24.48
N VAL A 744 -7.82 -4.32 -24.38
CA VAL A 744 -8.14 -3.39 -23.29
C VAL A 744 -9.04 -4.14 -22.32
N ARG A 745 -8.49 -4.66 -21.27
CA ARG A 745 -9.19 -5.39 -20.21
C ARG A 745 -8.38 -5.42 -18.91
N SER A 746 -9.05 -5.71 -17.82
CA SER A 746 -8.42 -6.02 -16.52
C SER A 746 -9.33 -6.99 -15.73
N PRO A 747 -8.79 -8.10 -15.17
CA PRO A 747 -7.48 -8.66 -15.49
C PRO A 747 -7.44 -9.32 -16.87
N HIS A 748 -6.23 -9.50 -17.43
CA HIS A 748 -6.01 -10.44 -18.52
C HIS A 748 -5.99 -11.88 -17.97
N LEU A 749 -6.52 -12.82 -18.72
CA LEU A 749 -6.69 -14.20 -18.29
C LEU A 749 -5.89 -15.17 -19.15
N ALA A 750 -5.15 -16.09 -18.50
CA ALA A 750 -4.60 -17.28 -19.12
C ALA A 750 -5.21 -18.50 -18.43
N LYS A 751 -5.83 -19.40 -19.18
CA LYS A 751 -6.55 -20.57 -18.65
C LYS A 751 -5.93 -21.88 -19.12
N GLU A 752 -6.22 -22.97 -18.38
CA GLU A 752 -5.80 -24.34 -18.73
C GLU A 752 -4.27 -24.49 -18.92
N ILE A 753 -3.50 -23.87 -18.04
CA ILE A 753 -2.05 -23.86 -18.08
C ILE A 753 -1.46 -25.28 -17.90
N GLY A 754 -2.08 -26.10 -17.00
CA GLY A 754 -1.63 -27.44 -16.64
C GLY A 754 -0.39 -27.44 -15.74
N GLU A 755 0.33 -28.57 -15.68
CA GLU A 755 1.45 -28.72 -14.78
C GLU A 755 2.59 -27.73 -15.10
N ALA A 756 3.07 -27.07 -14.04
CA ALA A 756 4.20 -26.15 -14.06
C ALA A 756 4.79 -26.01 -12.65
N ARG A 757 6.10 -25.83 -12.56
CA ARG A 757 6.75 -25.28 -11.38
C ARG A 757 7.07 -23.80 -11.57
N TYR A 758 7.44 -23.41 -12.78
CA TYR A 758 7.78 -22.03 -13.11
C TYR A 758 6.83 -21.52 -14.20
N LEU A 759 6.41 -20.26 -14.04
CA LEU A 759 5.70 -19.51 -15.07
C LEU A 759 6.46 -18.21 -15.34
N ARG A 760 6.52 -17.79 -16.62
CA ARG A 760 7.19 -16.55 -17.04
C ARG A 760 6.28 -15.76 -17.97
N LEU A 761 5.95 -14.54 -17.55
CA LEU A 761 5.14 -13.60 -18.33
C LEU A 761 6.05 -12.59 -19.01
N HIS A 762 6.01 -12.54 -20.33
CA HIS A 762 6.66 -11.52 -21.14
C HIS A 762 5.64 -10.46 -21.53
N ILE A 763 5.92 -9.19 -21.26
CA ILE A 763 5.11 -8.06 -21.71
C ILE A 763 5.69 -7.57 -23.03
N ARG A 764 4.90 -7.59 -24.11
CA ARG A 764 5.35 -7.24 -25.45
C ARG A 764 4.91 -5.87 -25.91
N ARG A 765 3.79 -5.40 -25.41
CA ARG A 765 3.24 -4.08 -25.64
C ARG A 765 2.40 -3.65 -24.44
N GLY A 766 2.32 -2.33 -24.21
CA GLY A 766 1.70 -1.71 -23.08
C GLY A 766 2.72 -1.36 -22.00
N ASP A 767 2.25 -0.81 -20.91
CA ASP A 767 3.11 -0.45 -19.78
C ASP A 767 3.70 -1.71 -19.12
N ALA A 768 5.01 -1.70 -18.90
CA ALA A 768 5.73 -2.89 -18.41
C ALA A 768 5.66 -3.00 -16.89
N GLY A 769 4.47 -3.19 -16.35
CA GLY A 769 4.22 -3.33 -14.93
C GLY A 769 2.99 -4.17 -14.60
N LEU A 770 2.96 -4.64 -13.37
CA LEU A 770 1.85 -5.41 -12.80
C LEU A 770 1.52 -4.93 -11.40
N TRP A 771 0.24 -4.74 -11.11
CA TRP A 771 -0.28 -4.59 -9.74
C TRP A 771 -0.35 -5.94 -9.05
N GLU A 772 -0.95 -6.96 -9.73
CA GLU A 772 -1.15 -8.29 -9.20
C GLU A 772 -0.99 -9.37 -10.28
N TRP A 773 -0.50 -10.53 -9.88
CA TRP A 773 -0.53 -11.77 -10.63
C TRP A 773 -1.13 -12.87 -9.75
N LYS A 774 -2.43 -13.15 -9.91
CA LYS A 774 -3.10 -14.22 -9.18
C LYS A 774 -3.00 -15.54 -9.94
N ILE A 775 -2.78 -16.64 -9.21
CA ILE A 775 -2.57 -17.98 -9.77
C ILE A 775 -3.44 -18.97 -9.01
N TYR A 776 -4.24 -19.74 -9.74
CA TYR A 776 -5.17 -20.68 -9.16
C TYR A 776 -4.98 -22.09 -9.72
N GLU A 777 -5.06 -23.10 -8.83
CA GLU A 777 -5.13 -24.51 -9.20
C GLU A 777 -6.55 -24.92 -9.64
N LYS A 778 -6.67 -26.13 -10.24
CA LYS A 778 -7.97 -26.74 -10.54
C LYS A 778 -8.77 -26.99 -9.27
#